data_ade14c79c95bc3d5a447f7d019cdc627
#
_entry.id   ade14c79c95bc3d5a447f7d019cdc627
#
_cell.length_a   1.000
_cell.length_b   1.000
_cell.length_c   1.000
_cell.angle_alpha   90.00
_cell.angle_beta   90.00
_cell.angle_gamma   90.00
#
_symmetry.space_group_name_H-M   'P 1'
#
loop_
_entity.id
_entity.type
_entity.pdbx_description
1 polymer ?
#
loop_
_entity_poly.entity_id
_entity_poly.type
_entity_poly.pdbx_seq_one_letter_code
_entity_poly.pdbx_strand_id
1 'polypeptide(L)'
;MKKQVIISHIRKSDQTLQSNEDHSKGVAVWAEKFTREIGMPGWGHFLGELHDKGKEKHDFQTYIRIMNDIPTETGNYQDKTHAYVGALLAHKLFPKGYPFVAYALAGHHAGMPDFLSLKECLKKPLPAEISLEGLPESPDIPATLLKAMRSKPYMLNHLLRMLYSCLVDADYLDTECFMQQDMARLRGNKTNLNELLHRLETHLAQLAEQSPDTPVNQIRKQVQDACRKSAEGPIGIYSLTVPTGGGKTLSSVLWALLHAVKHGKKRIILSIPYTSIITQTAAVLRAIFGEENVLEHHSNLQLNEQVADEESALRKKLATENWDFPIIVTTNVQLLESMYASHPAACRKLHHIAHSVILFDEAQTLPAERLQPIVDALQTYHRLFDVSLLFTTASQPTLEGIREGHTEQLKGFDKIEEIIPVSWKLHERLKRVRLHFRKEAINYEAIANDLMLQHRVLCIVNTRKDAGEIFSRLNAPEEGAFHFHLSRMMCSEHLDKTLQKIKETLKQNNSTPVRVVSTQLVEAGVDMDFPVVYRQEAGLDSILQAAGRCNREGRLPKLGHTEVFRLEGRPVPPGTLSFANQARLNMAVPNDWFAPQAMTDYFTHFYHLIPTFDRKDKDKEGVLWSMKQLLYKPQELMFDTADQIFQLIDNKGYSVVMPYNESIELRKRLEQGELNATLFRKLNRFTVQLTERDLKVFLSAGMIEPIHGLYFLIDSAQYDEKVGLKWNNHWMNETLIV
;
A
#
# COMPACT_ATOMS: atom_id res chain seq x y z
N MET A 1 13.80 -22.78 -50.33
CA MET A 1 12.56 -22.44 -49.59
C MET A 1 12.83 -21.20 -48.74
N LYS A 2 12.08 -20.11 -48.89
CA LYS A 2 12.20 -18.97 -47.96
C LYS A 2 11.80 -19.47 -46.56
N LYS A 3 12.68 -19.36 -45.58
CA LYS A 3 12.34 -19.68 -44.18
C LYS A 3 11.07 -18.88 -43.81
N GLN A 4 10.01 -19.56 -43.44
CA GLN A 4 8.76 -18.93 -43.06
C GLN A 4 9.01 -18.08 -41.77
N VAL A 5 8.59 -16.84 -41.76
CA VAL A 5 8.80 -15.96 -40.61
C VAL A 5 8.01 -16.52 -39.44
N ILE A 6 8.69 -16.76 -38.32
CA ILE A 6 8.09 -17.10 -37.02
C ILE A 6 7.52 -15.80 -36.42
N ILE A 7 6.21 -15.73 -36.23
CA ILE A 7 5.50 -14.53 -35.84
C ILE A 7 5.34 -14.52 -34.34
N SER A 8 5.69 -13.41 -33.68
CA SER A 8 5.38 -13.13 -32.26
C SER A 8 4.13 -12.28 -32.09
N HIS A 9 4.05 -11.16 -32.81
CA HIS A 9 2.95 -10.21 -32.74
C HIS A 9 2.55 -9.69 -34.12
N ILE A 10 1.28 -9.25 -34.23
CA ILE A 10 0.74 -8.64 -35.44
C ILE A 10 0.04 -7.35 -35.06
N ARG A 11 0.49 -6.23 -35.60
CA ARG A 11 -0.13 -4.94 -35.37
C ARG A 11 -1.38 -4.79 -36.26
N LYS A 12 -2.55 -4.75 -35.62
CA LYS A 12 -3.84 -4.79 -36.36
C LYS A 12 -4.07 -3.58 -37.26
N SER A 13 -3.49 -2.41 -36.92
CA SER A 13 -3.71 -1.15 -37.64
C SER A 13 -3.17 -1.18 -39.07
N ASP A 14 -2.08 -1.90 -39.31
CA ASP A 14 -1.36 -1.94 -40.63
C ASP A 14 -0.90 -3.34 -41.02
N GLN A 15 -1.29 -4.38 -40.30
CA GLN A 15 -0.91 -5.78 -40.50
C GLN A 15 0.60 -6.03 -40.45
N THR A 16 1.39 -5.14 -39.86
CA THR A 16 2.83 -5.33 -39.68
C THR A 16 3.10 -6.51 -38.77
N LEU A 17 4.05 -7.38 -39.16
CA LEU A 17 4.47 -8.55 -38.39
C LEU A 17 5.71 -8.22 -37.56
N GLN A 18 5.75 -8.62 -36.29
CA GLN A 18 6.98 -8.71 -35.51
C GLN A 18 7.44 -10.16 -35.50
N SER A 19 8.68 -10.40 -35.92
CA SER A 19 9.25 -11.74 -35.81
C SER A 19 9.52 -12.11 -34.36
N ASN A 20 9.48 -13.42 -34.05
CA ASN A 20 9.81 -13.90 -32.70
C ASN A 20 11.27 -13.58 -32.33
N GLU A 21 12.15 -13.58 -33.31
CA GLU A 21 13.57 -13.22 -33.15
C GLU A 21 13.72 -11.74 -32.76
N ASP A 22 13.05 -10.81 -33.45
CA ASP A 22 13.13 -9.38 -33.16
C ASP A 22 12.53 -9.09 -31.80
N HIS A 23 11.38 -9.68 -31.46
CA HIS A 23 10.74 -9.55 -30.14
C HIS A 23 11.66 -10.07 -29.03
N SER A 24 12.18 -11.30 -29.14
CA SER A 24 13.07 -11.87 -28.12
C SER A 24 14.33 -11.03 -27.91
N LYS A 25 14.92 -10.48 -28.98
CA LYS A 25 16.06 -9.55 -28.90
C LYS A 25 15.68 -8.22 -28.20
N GLY A 26 14.52 -7.66 -28.54
CA GLY A 26 13.99 -6.45 -27.92
C GLY A 26 13.80 -6.64 -26.42
N VAL A 27 13.12 -7.72 -26.04
CA VAL A 27 12.93 -8.11 -24.64
C VAL A 27 14.27 -8.34 -23.92
N ALA A 28 15.22 -9.03 -24.57
CA ALA A 28 16.54 -9.28 -24.01
C ALA A 28 17.31 -7.98 -23.71
N VAL A 29 17.21 -6.97 -24.58
CA VAL A 29 17.84 -5.65 -24.38
C VAL A 29 17.25 -4.93 -23.17
N TRP A 30 15.91 -4.87 -23.07
CA TRP A 30 15.23 -4.24 -21.94
C TRP A 30 15.51 -4.99 -20.63
N ALA A 31 15.33 -6.31 -20.62
CA ALA A 31 15.53 -7.14 -19.44
C ALA A 31 16.99 -7.06 -18.94
N GLU A 32 17.98 -7.05 -19.86
CA GLU A 32 19.40 -6.91 -19.50
C GLU A 32 19.69 -5.56 -18.85
N LYS A 33 19.10 -4.48 -19.34
CA LYS A 33 19.19 -3.16 -18.69
C LYS A 33 18.70 -3.22 -17.26
N PHE A 34 17.56 -3.86 -17.00
CA PHE A 34 16.96 -3.96 -15.67
C PHE A 34 17.74 -4.91 -14.75
N THR A 35 18.17 -6.06 -15.25
CA THR A 35 18.91 -7.04 -14.43
C THR A 35 20.31 -6.56 -14.05
N ARG A 36 20.96 -5.73 -14.85
CA ARG A 36 22.22 -5.05 -14.47
C ARG A 36 22.02 -4.15 -13.27
N GLU A 37 20.92 -3.44 -13.20
CA GLU A 37 20.60 -2.55 -12.07
C GLU A 37 20.43 -3.31 -10.75
N ILE A 38 19.94 -4.54 -10.79
CA ILE A 38 19.80 -5.40 -9.60
C ILE A 38 21.02 -6.30 -9.35
N GLY A 39 22.14 -6.03 -10.01
CA GLY A 39 23.40 -6.78 -9.82
C GLY A 39 23.42 -8.16 -10.47
N MET A 40 22.59 -8.41 -11.51
CA MET A 40 22.44 -9.68 -12.20
C MET A 40 22.71 -9.54 -13.72
N PRO A 41 23.92 -9.09 -14.13
CA PRO A 41 24.25 -8.92 -15.54
C PRO A 41 24.20 -10.26 -16.29
N GLY A 42 23.75 -10.21 -17.55
CA GLY A 42 23.57 -11.38 -18.44
C GLY A 42 22.27 -12.14 -18.25
N TRP A 43 21.66 -12.07 -17.04
CA TRP A 43 20.42 -12.81 -16.76
C TRP A 43 19.22 -12.27 -17.52
N GLY A 44 19.18 -10.96 -17.77
CA GLY A 44 18.11 -10.35 -18.56
C GLY A 44 18.17 -10.82 -20.03
N HIS A 45 19.38 -10.89 -20.59
CA HIS A 45 19.58 -11.42 -21.94
C HIS A 45 19.14 -12.89 -22.03
N PHE A 46 19.57 -13.71 -21.07
CA PHE A 46 19.22 -15.13 -20.99
C PHE A 46 17.69 -15.34 -20.89
N LEU A 47 17.04 -14.59 -20.03
CA LEU A 47 15.57 -14.67 -19.86
C LEU A 47 14.82 -14.20 -21.11
N GLY A 48 15.22 -13.07 -21.70
CA GLY A 48 14.58 -12.49 -22.88
C GLY A 48 14.68 -13.37 -24.11
N GLU A 49 15.82 -14.02 -24.32
CA GLU A 49 16.02 -14.95 -25.44
C GLU A 49 15.19 -16.24 -25.29
N LEU A 50 14.90 -16.69 -24.07
CA LEU A 50 14.22 -17.96 -23.81
C LEU A 50 12.72 -17.86 -23.63
N HIS A 51 12.18 -16.70 -23.18
CA HIS A 51 10.81 -16.63 -22.67
C HIS A 51 9.76 -17.10 -23.69
N ASP A 52 9.91 -16.70 -24.93
CA ASP A 52 8.94 -16.93 -26.01
C ASP A 52 9.42 -17.96 -27.07
N LYS A 53 10.43 -18.76 -26.77
CA LYS A 53 10.87 -19.84 -27.68
C LYS A 53 9.74 -20.80 -28.01
N GLY A 54 8.77 -20.98 -27.19
CA GLY A 54 7.59 -21.81 -27.46
C GLY A 54 6.68 -21.27 -28.54
N LYS A 55 6.79 -20.00 -28.94
CA LYS A 55 6.09 -19.45 -30.11
C LYS A 55 6.59 -20.06 -31.43
N GLU A 56 7.77 -20.68 -31.44
CA GLU A 56 8.30 -21.39 -32.60
C GLU A 56 7.53 -22.70 -32.92
N LYS A 57 6.67 -23.21 -32.01
CA LYS A 57 5.82 -24.38 -32.25
C LYS A 57 4.89 -24.19 -33.46
N HIS A 58 4.73 -25.22 -34.23
CA HIS A 58 3.80 -25.23 -35.35
C HIS A 58 2.37 -24.85 -34.94
N ASP A 59 1.88 -25.44 -33.87
CA ASP A 59 0.55 -25.17 -33.33
C ASP A 59 0.35 -23.69 -32.92
N PHE A 60 1.36 -23.06 -32.32
CA PHE A 60 1.28 -21.64 -32.00
C PHE A 60 1.29 -20.77 -33.25
N GLN A 61 2.13 -21.07 -34.22
CA GLN A 61 2.17 -20.35 -35.50
C GLN A 61 0.87 -20.51 -36.30
N THR A 62 0.25 -21.66 -36.23
CA THR A 62 -1.08 -21.89 -36.82
C THR A 62 -2.14 -21.07 -36.08
N TYR A 63 -2.15 -21.08 -34.73
CA TYR A 63 -3.05 -20.29 -33.89
C TYR A 63 -2.98 -18.79 -34.21
N ILE A 64 -1.76 -18.20 -34.17
CA ILE A 64 -1.61 -16.75 -34.37
C ILE A 64 -2.04 -16.30 -35.76
N ARG A 65 -1.81 -17.15 -36.79
CA ARG A 65 -2.22 -16.88 -38.17
C ARG A 65 -3.74 -16.93 -38.31
N ILE A 66 -4.39 -17.97 -37.80
CA ILE A 66 -5.87 -18.10 -37.81
C ILE A 66 -6.53 -16.90 -37.12
N MET A 67 -6.02 -16.50 -35.95
CA MET A 67 -6.59 -15.38 -35.17
C MET A 67 -6.43 -14.00 -35.83
N ASN A 68 -5.62 -13.90 -36.90
CA ASN A 68 -5.36 -12.69 -37.67
C ASN A 68 -5.65 -12.83 -39.17
N ASP A 69 -6.46 -13.83 -39.55
CA ASP A 69 -6.92 -14.07 -40.92
C ASP A 69 -5.78 -14.25 -41.93
N ILE A 70 -4.63 -14.78 -41.47
CA ILE A 70 -3.48 -15.11 -42.34
C ILE A 70 -3.61 -16.57 -42.80
N PRO A 71 -3.43 -16.88 -44.10
CA PRO A 71 -3.50 -18.26 -44.62
C PRO A 71 -2.55 -19.21 -43.92
N THR A 72 -3.04 -20.40 -43.58
CA THR A 72 -2.27 -21.50 -42.96
C THR A 72 -2.37 -22.76 -43.76
N GLU A 73 -1.35 -23.61 -43.68
CA GLU A 73 -1.35 -24.94 -44.38
C GLU A 73 -2.32 -25.90 -43.68
N THR A 74 -2.53 -25.77 -42.38
CA THR A 74 -3.45 -26.60 -41.59
C THR A 74 -4.51 -25.69 -40.92
N GLY A 75 -5.77 -26.01 -41.10
CA GLY A 75 -6.89 -25.24 -40.53
C GLY A 75 -7.12 -25.40 -39.02
N ASN A 76 -6.27 -26.15 -38.30
CA ASN A 76 -6.44 -26.48 -36.88
C ASN A 76 -5.10 -26.48 -36.14
N TYR A 77 -5.17 -26.13 -34.83
CA TYR A 77 -4.08 -26.30 -33.87
C TYR A 77 -4.59 -27.07 -32.63
N GLN A 78 -3.70 -27.82 -31.96
CA GLN A 78 -4.03 -28.63 -30.79
C GLN A 78 -3.62 -27.93 -29.46
N ASP A 79 -2.41 -27.32 -29.43
CA ASP A 79 -1.85 -26.70 -28.22
C ASP A 79 -1.18 -25.37 -28.53
N LYS A 80 -1.87 -24.28 -28.20
CA LYS A 80 -1.34 -22.91 -28.29
C LYS A 80 -0.44 -22.47 -27.12
N THR A 81 -0.29 -23.29 -26.07
CA THR A 81 0.52 -22.93 -24.90
C THR A 81 2.00 -22.91 -25.27
N HIS A 82 2.76 -21.90 -24.89
CA HIS A 82 4.16 -21.70 -25.28
C HIS A 82 5.09 -21.35 -24.12
N ALA A 83 4.59 -20.69 -23.06
CA ALA A 83 5.43 -20.19 -21.95
C ALA A 83 6.29 -21.26 -21.27
N TYR A 84 5.81 -22.51 -21.17
CA TYR A 84 6.54 -23.60 -20.52
C TYR A 84 7.82 -24.02 -21.24
N VAL A 85 7.92 -23.74 -22.53
CA VAL A 85 9.08 -24.16 -23.36
C VAL A 85 10.36 -23.45 -22.89
N GLY A 86 10.27 -22.16 -22.55
CA GLY A 86 11.40 -21.42 -21.96
C GLY A 86 11.92 -22.06 -20.67
N ALA A 87 11.01 -22.50 -19.80
CA ALA A 87 11.39 -23.19 -18.55
C ALA A 87 12.04 -24.57 -18.82
N LEU A 88 11.56 -25.34 -19.81
CA LEU A 88 12.19 -26.59 -20.24
C LEU A 88 13.61 -26.38 -20.79
N LEU A 89 13.81 -25.35 -21.60
CA LEU A 89 15.12 -24.97 -22.10
C LEU A 89 16.07 -24.56 -21.00
N ALA A 90 15.61 -23.73 -20.05
CA ALA A 90 16.38 -23.36 -18.88
C ALA A 90 16.78 -24.58 -18.03
N HIS A 91 15.87 -25.55 -17.85
CA HIS A 91 16.18 -26.81 -17.15
C HIS A 91 17.25 -27.61 -17.86
N LYS A 92 17.27 -27.61 -19.21
CA LYS A 92 18.26 -28.32 -20.03
C LYS A 92 19.61 -27.60 -20.04
N LEU A 93 19.61 -26.27 -20.19
CA LEU A 93 20.84 -25.46 -20.29
C LEU A 93 21.50 -25.21 -18.93
N PHE A 94 20.73 -25.20 -17.86
CA PHE A 94 21.20 -24.88 -16.50
C PHE A 94 20.69 -25.90 -15.47
N PRO A 95 21.05 -27.20 -15.57
CA PRO A 95 20.43 -28.29 -14.80
C PRO A 95 20.51 -28.12 -13.29
N LYS A 96 21.59 -27.51 -12.76
CA LYS A 96 21.79 -27.32 -11.30
C LYS A 96 21.13 -26.05 -10.75
N GLY A 97 20.85 -25.07 -11.61
CA GLY A 97 20.32 -23.76 -11.21
C GLY A 97 19.01 -23.38 -11.89
N TYR A 98 18.41 -24.29 -12.68
CA TYR A 98 17.18 -23.98 -13.43
C TYR A 98 16.04 -23.39 -12.57
N PRO A 99 15.86 -23.76 -11.29
CA PRO A 99 14.79 -23.15 -10.49
C PRO A 99 14.94 -21.63 -10.39
N PHE A 100 16.17 -21.11 -10.58
CA PHE A 100 16.46 -19.69 -10.55
C PHE A 100 15.73 -18.87 -11.61
N VAL A 101 15.37 -19.46 -12.72
CA VAL A 101 14.73 -18.78 -13.86
C VAL A 101 13.46 -19.48 -14.35
N ALA A 102 13.30 -20.75 -14.05
CA ALA A 102 12.18 -21.55 -14.56
C ALA A 102 10.82 -21.02 -14.08
N TYR A 103 10.72 -20.54 -12.84
CA TYR A 103 9.52 -19.90 -12.32
C TYR A 103 9.13 -18.66 -13.15
N ALA A 104 10.12 -17.82 -13.45
CA ALA A 104 9.90 -16.60 -14.23
C ALA A 104 9.48 -16.94 -15.67
N LEU A 105 10.20 -17.87 -16.31
CA LEU A 105 9.92 -18.28 -17.69
C LEU A 105 8.57 -18.99 -17.83
N ALA A 106 8.22 -19.90 -16.92
CA ALA A 106 6.93 -20.59 -16.97
C ALA A 106 5.75 -19.64 -16.68
N GLY A 107 5.99 -18.60 -15.88
CA GLY A 107 4.95 -17.73 -15.35
C GLY A 107 4.76 -16.40 -16.07
N HIS A 108 5.56 -16.06 -17.11
CA HIS A 108 5.60 -14.69 -17.66
C HIS A 108 4.24 -14.16 -18.18
N HIS A 109 3.30 -15.03 -18.54
CA HIS A 109 1.95 -14.64 -18.92
C HIS A 109 0.92 -14.83 -17.79
N ALA A 110 0.99 -15.96 -17.07
CA ALA A 110 -0.06 -16.38 -16.13
C ALA A 110 0.24 -16.06 -14.65
N GLY A 111 1.49 -15.78 -14.32
CA GLY A 111 2.01 -15.62 -12.97
C GLY A 111 3.00 -16.71 -12.58
N MET A 112 3.88 -16.39 -11.62
CA MET A 112 4.87 -17.35 -11.09
C MET A 112 4.13 -18.52 -10.41
N PRO A 113 4.31 -19.76 -10.89
CA PRO A 113 3.58 -20.91 -10.38
C PRO A 113 4.11 -21.36 -9.00
N ASP A 114 3.36 -22.19 -8.33
CA ASP A 114 3.84 -22.98 -7.21
C ASP A 114 4.75 -24.13 -7.69
N PHE A 115 5.60 -24.61 -6.78
CA PHE A 115 6.60 -25.66 -7.09
C PHE A 115 6.00 -26.90 -7.75
N LEU A 116 4.86 -27.40 -7.26
CA LEU A 116 4.24 -28.59 -7.85
C LEU A 116 3.78 -28.35 -9.29
N SER A 117 3.18 -27.19 -9.56
CA SER A 117 2.76 -26.79 -10.90
C SER A 117 3.96 -26.62 -11.84
N LEU A 118 5.06 -26.02 -11.36
CA LEU A 118 6.31 -25.94 -12.12
C LEU A 118 6.87 -27.35 -12.44
N LYS A 119 6.88 -28.24 -11.46
CA LYS A 119 7.36 -29.61 -11.62
C LYS A 119 6.56 -30.38 -12.68
N GLU A 120 5.23 -30.24 -12.69
CA GLU A 120 4.39 -30.84 -13.73
C GLU A 120 4.66 -30.22 -15.11
N CYS A 121 4.88 -28.90 -15.15
CA CYS A 121 5.27 -28.20 -16.37
C CYS A 121 6.59 -28.77 -16.96
N LEU A 122 7.58 -29.03 -16.12
CA LEU A 122 8.89 -29.54 -16.52
C LEU A 122 8.92 -31.04 -16.90
N LYS A 123 7.84 -31.80 -16.69
CA LYS A 123 7.69 -33.17 -17.18
C LYS A 123 7.28 -33.23 -18.66
N LYS A 124 6.79 -32.14 -19.23
CA LYS A 124 6.39 -32.11 -20.63
C LYS A 124 7.59 -32.35 -21.54
N PRO A 125 7.40 -33.03 -22.70
CA PRO A 125 8.47 -33.18 -23.68
C PRO A 125 8.79 -31.81 -24.32
N LEU A 126 10.06 -31.59 -24.63
CA LEU A 126 10.44 -30.46 -25.46
C LEU A 126 9.91 -30.71 -26.88
N PRO A 127 9.16 -29.78 -27.49
CA PRO A 127 8.68 -29.92 -28.85
C PRO A 127 9.83 -30.11 -29.86
N ALA A 128 9.67 -31.01 -30.84
CA ALA A 128 10.72 -31.37 -31.75
C ALA A 128 11.19 -30.22 -32.68
N GLU A 129 10.31 -29.21 -32.86
CA GLU A 129 10.58 -28.04 -33.69
C GLU A 129 11.54 -27.05 -33.05
N ILE A 130 11.71 -27.11 -31.69
CA ILE A 130 12.54 -26.17 -30.96
C ILE A 130 14.02 -26.52 -31.13
N SER A 131 14.75 -25.62 -31.79
CA SER A 131 16.20 -25.76 -31.96
C SER A 131 16.94 -25.42 -30.66
N LEU A 132 17.99 -26.20 -30.38
CA LEU A 132 18.94 -25.90 -29.29
C LEU A 132 20.15 -25.12 -29.81
N GLU A 133 20.29 -24.91 -31.11
CA GLU A 133 21.38 -24.14 -31.68
C GLU A 133 21.19 -22.65 -31.50
N GLY A 134 22.27 -21.96 -31.16
CA GLY A 134 22.25 -20.50 -30.95
C GLY A 134 21.57 -20.04 -29.69
N LEU A 135 21.23 -20.93 -28.72
CA LEU A 135 20.70 -20.55 -27.43
C LEU A 135 21.80 -19.91 -26.55
N PRO A 136 21.45 -18.95 -25.71
CA PRO A 136 22.41 -18.27 -24.81
C PRO A 136 22.97 -19.23 -23.76
N GLU A 137 24.22 -19.03 -23.38
CA GLU A 137 24.79 -19.69 -22.21
C GLU A 137 24.22 -19.10 -20.94
N SER A 138 24.03 -19.93 -19.90
CA SER A 138 23.56 -19.47 -18.59
C SER A 138 24.65 -18.62 -17.91
N PRO A 139 24.31 -17.40 -17.45
CA PRO A 139 25.23 -16.57 -16.69
C PRO A 139 25.55 -17.15 -15.32
N ASP A 140 26.67 -16.72 -14.73
CA ASP A 140 27.01 -17.04 -13.35
C ASP A 140 26.14 -16.24 -12.38
N ILE A 141 25.76 -16.88 -11.26
CA ILE A 141 25.13 -16.17 -10.15
C ILE A 141 26.21 -15.46 -9.35
N PRO A 142 26.13 -14.13 -9.13
CA PRO A 142 27.13 -13.38 -8.38
C PRO A 142 27.36 -13.98 -6.98
N ALA A 143 28.63 -14.15 -6.60
CA ALA A 143 29.03 -14.79 -5.34
C ALA A 143 28.45 -14.07 -4.11
N THR A 144 28.29 -12.76 -4.15
CA THR A 144 27.67 -11.94 -3.12
C THR A 144 26.22 -12.32 -2.88
N LEU A 145 25.44 -12.54 -3.95
CA LEU A 145 24.04 -12.97 -3.88
C LEU A 145 23.94 -14.41 -3.36
N LEU A 146 24.82 -15.32 -3.83
CA LEU A 146 24.86 -16.69 -3.31
C LEU A 146 25.14 -16.73 -1.80
N LYS A 147 26.07 -15.91 -1.31
CA LYS A 147 26.38 -15.81 0.12
C LYS A 147 25.20 -15.26 0.92
N ALA A 148 24.52 -14.24 0.43
CA ALA A 148 23.35 -13.66 1.09
C ALA A 148 22.20 -14.68 1.18
N MET A 149 21.88 -15.37 0.09
CA MET A 149 20.83 -16.40 0.04
C MET A 149 21.11 -17.60 0.94
N ARG A 150 22.38 -18.04 1.05
CA ARG A 150 22.77 -19.11 1.96
C ARG A 150 22.58 -18.71 3.42
N SER A 151 22.86 -17.46 3.77
CA SER A 151 22.69 -16.95 5.14
C SER A 151 21.22 -16.73 5.52
N LYS A 152 20.39 -16.32 4.57
CA LYS A 152 18.98 -16.00 4.76
C LYS A 152 18.13 -16.54 3.58
N PRO A 153 17.63 -17.79 3.66
CA PRO A 153 16.94 -18.48 2.57
C PRO A 153 15.73 -17.70 2.00
N TYR A 154 15.04 -16.92 2.84
CA TYR A 154 13.91 -16.11 2.41
C TYR A 154 14.25 -15.06 1.34
N MET A 155 15.52 -14.68 1.21
CA MET A 155 15.94 -13.70 0.19
C MET A 155 15.78 -14.21 -1.23
N LEU A 156 15.86 -15.54 -1.44
CA LEU A 156 15.76 -16.14 -2.76
C LEU A 156 14.42 -15.83 -3.43
N ASN A 157 13.30 -15.93 -2.72
CA ASN A 157 11.99 -15.68 -3.31
C ASN A 157 11.86 -14.25 -3.86
N HIS A 158 12.41 -13.25 -3.17
CA HIS A 158 12.40 -11.87 -3.64
C HIS A 158 13.35 -11.65 -4.82
N LEU A 159 14.52 -12.30 -4.84
CA LEU A 159 15.41 -12.23 -5.99
C LEU A 159 14.75 -12.82 -7.25
N LEU A 160 14.05 -13.94 -7.13
CA LEU A 160 13.32 -14.55 -8.25
C LEU A 160 12.19 -13.63 -8.75
N ARG A 161 11.45 -12.99 -7.83
CA ARG A 161 10.44 -11.98 -8.21
C ARG A 161 11.06 -10.76 -8.89
N MET A 162 12.27 -10.34 -8.50
CA MET A 162 12.98 -9.25 -9.18
C MET A 162 13.39 -9.63 -10.60
N LEU A 163 13.93 -10.82 -10.82
CA LEU A 163 14.22 -11.33 -12.17
C LEU A 163 12.94 -11.44 -13.00
N TYR A 164 11.88 -11.95 -12.42
CA TYR A 164 10.56 -12.03 -13.04
C TYR A 164 10.04 -10.63 -13.43
N SER A 165 10.14 -9.66 -12.50
CA SER A 165 9.77 -8.27 -12.77
C SER A 165 10.53 -7.68 -13.96
N CYS A 166 11.84 -7.92 -14.04
CA CYS A 166 12.67 -7.47 -15.15
C CYS A 166 12.20 -8.08 -16.49
N LEU A 167 11.87 -9.38 -16.48
CA LEU A 167 11.40 -10.06 -17.69
C LEU A 167 10.04 -9.55 -18.13
N VAL A 168 9.04 -9.55 -17.23
CA VAL A 168 7.67 -9.21 -17.61
C VAL A 168 7.53 -7.73 -17.98
N ASP A 169 8.24 -6.81 -17.32
CA ASP A 169 8.20 -5.42 -17.75
C ASP A 169 8.90 -5.21 -19.11
N ALA A 170 9.99 -5.92 -19.38
CA ALA A 170 10.68 -5.90 -20.67
C ALA A 170 9.78 -6.41 -21.81
N ASP A 171 9.05 -7.51 -21.59
CA ASP A 171 8.11 -8.09 -22.55
C ASP A 171 6.95 -7.12 -22.87
N TYR A 172 6.35 -6.52 -21.82
CA TYR A 172 5.30 -5.51 -22.01
C TYR A 172 5.83 -4.27 -22.74
N LEU A 173 7.02 -3.77 -22.42
CA LEU A 173 7.59 -2.58 -23.05
C LEU A 173 7.95 -2.82 -24.52
N ASP A 174 8.54 -3.98 -24.88
CA ASP A 174 8.83 -4.32 -26.27
C ASP A 174 7.55 -4.47 -27.10
N THR A 175 6.57 -5.19 -26.56
CA THR A 175 5.24 -5.33 -27.17
C THR A 175 4.57 -3.98 -27.38
N GLU A 176 4.61 -3.07 -26.39
CA GLU A 176 4.06 -1.71 -26.49
C GLU A 176 4.81 -0.88 -27.53
N CYS A 177 6.15 -0.95 -27.56
CA CYS A 177 6.96 -0.27 -28.57
C CYS A 177 6.59 -0.69 -29.99
N PHE A 178 6.27 -1.97 -30.19
CA PHE A 178 5.83 -2.46 -31.48
C PHE A 178 4.38 -2.10 -31.78
N MET A 179 3.45 -2.34 -30.85
CA MET A 179 1.99 -2.22 -31.07
C MET A 179 1.50 -0.77 -31.00
N GLN A 180 2.09 0.06 -30.13
CA GLN A 180 1.59 1.40 -29.75
C GLN A 180 2.73 2.40 -29.56
N GLN A 181 3.41 2.75 -30.63
CA GLN A 181 4.62 3.59 -30.62
C GLN A 181 4.42 4.94 -29.91
N ASP A 182 3.26 5.56 -30.07
CA ASP A 182 2.95 6.85 -29.43
C ASP A 182 2.85 6.71 -27.90
N MET A 183 2.29 5.61 -27.42
CA MET A 183 2.24 5.29 -25.99
C MET A 183 3.65 5.07 -25.41
N ALA A 184 4.48 4.31 -26.10
CA ALA A 184 5.85 4.03 -25.69
C ALA A 184 6.70 5.32 -25.53
N ARG A 185 6.48 6.33 -26.36
CA ARG A 185 7.17 7.65 -26.28
C ARG A 185 6.80 8.45 -25.02
N LEU A 186 5.65 8.15 -24.41
CA LEU A 186 5.17 8.83 -23.21
C LEU A 186 5.76 8.26 -21.93
N ARG A 187 6.43 7.11 -21.98
CA ARG A 187 7.05 6.48 -20.81
C ARG A 187 8.34 7.18 -20.38
N GLY A 188 8.62 7.05 -19.08
CA GLY A 188 9.80 7.59 -18.42
C GLY A 188 9.63 9.04 -17.98
N ASN A 189 10.39 9.41 -16.96
CA ASN A 189 10.51 10.78 -16.47
C ASN A 189 11.99 11.19 -16.53
N LYS A 190 12.25 12.38 -17.07
CA LYS A 190 13.61 12.91 -17.26
C LYS A 190 14.07 13.84 -16.12
N THR A 191 13.21 14.09 -15.13
CA THR A 191 13.52 15.03 -14.05
C THR A 191 14.57 14.45 -13.12
N ASN A 192 15.60 15.24 -12.83
CA ASN A 192 16.68 14.85 -11.93
C ASN A 192 16.27 15.12 -10.46
N LEU A 193 16.61 14.19 -9.54
CA LEU A 193 16.34 14.37 -8.11
C LEU A 193 17.03 15.62 -7.52
N ASN A 194 18.15 16.09 -8.08
CA ASN A 194 18.78 17.36 -7.68
C ASN A 194 17.85 18.58 -7.92
N GLU A 195 17.13 18.57 -9.04
CA GLU A 195 16.16 19.63 -9.34
C GLU A 195 14.99 19.62 -8.35
N LEU A 196 14.49 18.42 -8.02
CA LEU A 196 13.43 18.25 -7.02
C LEU A 196 13.90 18.68 -5.63
N LEU A 197 15.13 18.34 -5.26
CA LEU A 197 15.73 18.80 -4.00
C LEU A 197 15.78 20.34 -3.94
N HIS A 198 16.23 20.99 -5.01
CA HIS A 198 16.28 22.45 -5.08
C HIS A 198 14.89 23.10 -4.95
N ARG A 199 13.85 22.52 -5.59
CA ARG A 199 12.46 22.98 -5.44
C ARG A 199 11.99 22.88 -3.99
N LEU A 200 12.31 21.77 -3.31
CA LEU A 200 11.94 21.59 -1.90
C LEU A 200 12.67 22.57 -0.98
N GLU A 201 13.97 22.76 -1.16
CA GLU A 201 14.75 23.69 -0.33
C GLU A 201 14.28 25.15 -0.51
N THR A 202 13.96 25.54 -1.73
CA THR A 202 13.35 26.86 -2.03
C THR A 202 12.02 27.02 -1.31
N HIS A 203 11.14 26.00 -1.37
CA HIS A 203 9.86 26.02 -0.68
C HIS A 203 10.02 26.10 0.84
N LEU A 204 10.95 25.34 1.44
CA LEU A 204 11.22 25.36 2.88
C LEU A 204 11.80 26.72 3.33
N ALA A 205 12.65 27.36 2.53
CA ALA A 205 13.16 28.70 2.80
C ALA A 205 12.03 29.72 2.81
N GLN A 206 11.14 29.71 1.80
CA GLN A 206 9.97 30.59 1.74
C GLN A 206 9.03 30.39 2.94
N LEU A 207 8.77 29.12 3.33
CA LEU A 207 7.98 28.83 4.52
C LEU A 207 8.62 29.39 5.79
N ALA A 208 9.96 29.30 5.93
CA ALA A 208 10.67 29.80 7.08
C ALA A 208 10.59 31.34 7.19
N GLU A 209 10.69 32.05 6.05
CA GLU A 209 10.55 33.52 5.99
C GLU A 209 9.13 33.99 6.35
N GLN A 210 8.10 33.27 5.92
CA GLN A 210 6.69 33.60 6.15
C GLN A 210 6.17 33.16 7.53
N SER A 211 6.90 32.27 8.21
CA SER A 211 6.46 31.70 9.49
C SER A 211 6.89 32.55 10.67
N PRO A 212 6.00 32.80 11.68
CA PRO A 212 6.38 33.52 12.88
C PRO A 212 7.44 32.73 13.66
N ASP A 213 8.31 33.42 14.38
CA ASP A 213 9.32 32.80 15.23
C ASP A 213 8.68 32.26 16.53
N THR A 214 8.16 31.05 16.42
CA THR A 214 7.54 30.32 17.54
C THR A 214 8.41 29.15 17.99
N PRO A 215 8.29 28.70 19.25
CA PRO A 215 9.02 27.51 19.72
C PRO A 215 8.79 26.26 18.82
N VAL A 216 7.59 26.13 18.28
CA VAL A 216 7.26 25.00 17.35
C VAL A 216 8.03 25.13 16.03
N ASN A 217 8.10 26.33 15.45
CA ASN A 217 8.82 26.55 14.20
C ASN A 217 10.34 26.43 14.38
N GLN A 218 10.87 26.83 15.54
CA GLN A 218 12.27 26.58 15.91
C GLN A 218 12.58 25.08 15.98
N ILE A 219 11.67 24.28 16.58
CA ILE A 219 11.81 22.81 16.60
C ILE A 219 11.73 22.22 15.20
N ARG A 220 10.80 22.68 14.35
CA ARG A 220 10.70 22.24 12.94
C ARG A 220 12.00 22.46 12.19
N LYS A 221 12.64 23.61 12.38
CA LYS A 221 13.95 23.91 11.81
C LYS A 221 15.02 22.97 12.32
N GLN A 222 15.08 22.75 13.66
CA GLN A 222 16.04 21.80 14.26
C GLN A 222 15.88 20.39 13.70
N VAL A 223 14.63 19.91 13.51
CA VAL A 223 14.34 18.60 12.90
C VAL A 223 14.83 18.56 11.46
N GLN A 224 14.61 19.60 10.65
CA GLN A 224 15.12 19.69 9.28
C GLN A 224 16.67 19.66 9.26
N ASP A 225 17.32 20.35 10.18
CA ASP A 225 18.81 20.36 10.26
C ASP A 225 19.34 19.00 10.68
N ALA A 226 18.67 18.27 11.59
CA ALA A 226 19.02 16.88 11.90
C ALA A 226 18.86 15.96 10.68
N CYS A 227 17.77 16.12 9.93
CA CYS A 227 17.54 15.39 8.70
C CYS A 227 18.64 15.66 7.66
N ARG A 228 19.06 16.92 7.46
CA ARG A 228 20.18 17.26 6.57
C ARG A 228 21.47 16.56 6.99
N LYS A 229 21.82 16.63 8.27
CA LYS A 229 23.03 15.99 8.78
C LYS A 229 22.97 14.47 8.66
N SER A 230 21.86 13.85 9.01
CA SER A 230 21.70 12.40 8.97
C SER A 230 21.65 11.85 7.53
N ALA A 231 21.15 12.62 6.56
CA ALA A 231 21.13 12.22 5.14
C ALA A 231 22.52 11.96 4.56
N GLU A 232 23.58 12.53 5.18
CA GLU A 232 24.98 12.28 4.85
C GLU A 232 25.49 10.89 5.33
N GLY A 233 24.68 10.15 6.10
CA GLY A 233 25.00 8.81 6.58
C GLY A 233 25.07 7.76 5.48
N PRO A 234 25.49 6.51 5.80
CA PRO A 234 25.55 5.42 4.84
C PRO A 234 24.17 4.95 4.38
N ILE A 235 24.13 4.16 3.31
CA ILE A 235 22.93 3.39 2.93
C ILE A 235 22.52 2.52 4.12
N GLY A 236 21.29 2.66 4.59
CA GLY A 236 20.88 2.07 5.85
C GLY A 236 19.37 2.10 6.11
N ILE A 237 19.03 1.75 7.32
CA ILE A 237 17.68 1.78 7.85
C ILE A 237 17.63 2.83 8.95
N TYR A 238 16.75 3.79 8.80
CA TYR A 238 16.65 4.97 9.65
C TYR A 238 15.27 5.11 10.26
N SER A 239 15.18 5.85 11.35
CA SER A 239 13.94 6.26 11.96
C SER A 239 13.91 7.76 12.24
N LEU A 240 12.74 8.36 12.12
CA LEU A 240 12.46 9.77 12.41
C LEU A 240 11.30 9.84 13.40
N THR A 241 11.62 9.92 14.68
CA THR A 241 10.63 9.97 15.77
C THR A 241 10.36 11.42 16.16
N VAL A 242 9.25 11.95 15.64
CA VAL A 242 8.84 13.35 15.89
C VAL A 242 7.37 13.39 16.26
N PRO A 243 6.99 14.00 17.41
CA PRO A 243 5.61 14.18 17.79
C PRO A 243 4.78 14.93 16.73
N THR A 244 3.47 14.71 16.73
CA THR A 244 2.55 15.38 15.80
C THR A 244 2.73 16.91 15.83
N GLY A 245 2.72 17.54 14.63
CA GLY A 245 2.95 18.99 14.47
C GLY A 245 4.42 19.42 14.44
N GLY A 246 5.37 18.50 14.68
CA GLY A 246 6.81 18.80 14.61
C GLY A 246 7.42 18.88 13.20
N GLY A 247 6.62 18.86 12.13
CA GLY A 247 7.09 19.02 10.74
C GLY A 247 7.59 17.74 10.08
N LYS A 248 7.16 16.56 10.56
CA LYS A 248 7.61 15.22 10.14
C LYS A 248 7.62 15.01 8.63
N THR A 249 6.51 15.29 7.93
CA THR A 249 6.33 14.94 6.52
C THR A 249 7.34 15.62 5.59
N LEU A 250 7.49 16.95 5.66
CA LEU A 250 8.44 17.65 4.80
C LEU A 250 9.90 17.38 5.19
N SER A 251 10.17 17.18 6.48
CA SER A 251 11.52 16.83 6.96
C SER A 251 11.95 15.43 6.49
N SER A 252 11.03 14.46 6.46
CA SER A 252 11.31 13.11 5.96
C SER A 252 11.55 13.11 4.45
N VAL A 253 10.78 13.88 3.68
CA VAL A 253 10.99 14.03 2.23
C VAL A 253 12.32 14.75 1.94
N LEU A 254 12.68 15.77 2.75
CA LEU A 254 13.97 16.44 2.66
C LEU A 254 15.13 15.46 2.90
N TRP A 255 15.06 14.67 3.98
CA TRP A 255 16.04 13.63 4.25
C TRP A 255 16.16 12.65 3.07
N ALA A 256 15.03 12.18 2.56
CA ALA A 256 15.00 11.20 1.48
C ALA A 256 15.61 11.72 0.18
N LEU A 257 15.33 12.97 -0.20
CA LEU A 257 15.92 13.57 -1.40
C LEU A 257 17.42 13.80 -1.24
N LEU A 258 17.86 14.36 -0.09
CA LEU A 258 19.29 14.55 0.19
C LEU A 258 20.05 13.21 0.16
N HIS A 259 19.53 12.19 0.83
CA HIS A 259 20.11 10.86 0.88
C HIS A 259 20.10 10.20 -0.52
N ALA A 260 19.00 10.37 -1.28
CA ALA A 260 18.90 9.85 -2.63
C ALA A 260 19.92 10.49 -3.58
N VAL A 261 20.07 11.81 -3.53
CA VAL A 261 21.06 12.54 -4.34
C VAL A 261 22.49 12.10 -3.98
N LYS A 262 22.82 12.04 -2.69
CA LYS A 262 24.14 11.62 -2.23
C LYS A 262 24.53 10.22 -2.69
N HIS A 263 23.58 9.28 -2.61
CA HIS A 263 23.83 7.86 -2.91
C HIS A 263 23.43 7.46 -4.33
N GLY A 264 23.12 8.41 -5.22
CA GLY A 264 22.75 8.11 -6.62
C GLY A 264 21.47 7.27 -6.76
N LYS A 265 20.53 7.40 -5.82
CA LYS A 265 19.25 6.71 -5.91
C LYS A 265 18.42 7.29 -7.05
N LYS A 266 17.48 6.49 -7.56
CA LYS A 266 16.67 6.85 -8.73
C LYS A 266 15.34 7.50 -8.37
N ARG A 267 14.77 7.15 -7.19
CA ARG A 267 13.44 7.61 -6.77
C ARG A 267 13.24 7.54 -5.27
N ILE A 268 12.20 8.24 -4.82
CA ILE A 268 11.67 8.10 -3.47
C ILE A 268 10.25 7.53 -3.51
N ILE A 269 9.95 6.63 -2.58
CA ILE A 269 8.64 5.97 -2.46
C ILE A 269 8.09 6.28 -1.07
N LEU A 270 6.97 7.01 -1.01
CA LEU A 270 6.26 7.28 0.23
C LEU A 270 5.15 6.26 0.40
N SER A 271 5.27 5.42 1.42
CA SER A 271 4.28 4.41 1.79
C SER A 271 3.48 4.90 2.98
N ILE A 272 2.16 5.08 2.79
CA ILE A 272 1.25 5.71 3.74
C ILE A 272 0.13 4.73 4.09
N PRO A 273 -0.31 4.61 5.38
CA PRO A 273 -1.25 3.57 5.77
C PRO A 273 -2.68 3.76 5.25
N TYR A 274 -3.10 5.01 5.00
CA TYR A 274 -4.50 5.33 4.70
C TYR A 274 -4.67 6.13 3.41
N THR A 275 -5.63 5.74 2.58
CA THR A 275 -5.92 6.38 1.28
C THR A 275 -6.32 7.85 1.41
N SER A 276 -7.03 8.24 2.47
CA SER A 276 -7.41 9.63 2.73
C SER A 276 -6.22 10.57 2.93
N ILE A 277 -5.09 10.05 3.42
CA ILE A 277 -3.86 10.83 3.61
C ILE A 277 -3.08 10.96 2.31
N ILE A 278 -3.12 9.92 1.48
CA ILE A 278 -2.33 9.86 0.24
C ILE A 278 -2.68 11.03 -0.66
N THR A 279 -3.97 11.25 -0.93
CA THR A 279 -4.42 12.32 -1.82
C THR A 279 -4.01 13.71 -1.31
N GLN A 280 -4.11 13.93 0.02
CA GLN A 280 -3.66 15.18 0.63
C GLN A 280 -2.14 15.33 0.54
N THR A 281 -1.36 14.29 0.85
CA THR A 281 0.10 14.32 0.78
C THR A 281 0.56 14.49 -0.67
N ALA A 282 -0.03 13.76 -1.61
CA ALA A 282 0.27 13.89 -3.03
C ALA A 282 -0.02 15.30 -3.54
N ALA A 283 -1.13 15.92 -3.11
CA ALA A 283 -1.44 17.32 -3.49
C ALA A 283 -0.40 18.31 -2.98
N VAL A 284 0.06 18.16 -1.72
CA VAL A 284 1.14 19.00 -1.17
C VAL A 284 2.44 18.80 -1.96
N LEU A 285 2.80 17.55 -2.26
CA LEU A 285 4.03 17.27 -3.00
C LEU A 285 3.94 17.75 -4.46
N ARG A 286 2.79 17.63 -5.11
CA ARG A 286 2.56 18.18 -6.46
C ARG A 286 2.70 19.70 -6.50
N ALA A 287 2.21 20.39 -5.48
CA ALA A 287 2.39 21.85 -5.38
C ALA A 287 3.86 22.27 -5.28
N ILE A 288 4.73 21.41 -4.72
CA ILE A 288 6.17 21.68 -4.58
C ILE A 288 6.94 21.24 -5.81
N PHE A 289 6.67 20.02 -6.28
CA PHE A 289 7.50 19.34 -7.28
C PHE A 289 6.94 19.41 -8.70
N GLY A 290 5.67 19.78 -8.88
CA GLY A 290 4.95 19.72 -10.14
C GLY A 290 4.18 18.41 -10.33
N GLU A 291 3.09 18.49 -11.08
CA GLU A 291 2.20 17.36 -11.39
C GLU A 291 2.92 16.20 -12.13
N GLU A 292 3.92 16.55 -12.93
CA GLU A 292 4.70 15.64 -13.77
C GLU A 292 5.72 14.80 -12.99
N ASN A 293 5.97 15.11 -11.72
CA ASN A 293 7.00 14.45 -10.90
C ASN A 293 6.46 13.62 -9.74
N VAL A 294 5.15 13.68 -9.47
CA VAL A 294 4.52 12.96 -8.35
C VAL A 294 3.46 12.00 -8.85
N LEU A 295 3.75 10.72 -8.73
CA LEU A 295 2.82 9.63 -9.02
C LEU A 295 2.08 9.23 -7.74
N GLU A 296 0.76 9.34 -7.76
CA GLU A 296 -0.13 8.77 -6.75
C GLU A 296 -0.63 7.42 -7.24
N HIS A 297 -0.48 6.35 -6.42
CA HIS A 297 -0.92 5.00 -6.80
C HIS A 297 -1.54 4.24 -5.63
N HIS A 298 -2.85 4.08 -5.65
CA HIS A 298 -3.64 3.26 -4.71
C HIS A 298 -4.94 2.77 -5.36
N SER A 299 -5.64 1.83 -4.72
CA SER A 299 -6.84 1.18 -5.27
C SER A 299 -7.99 2.13 -5.63
N ASN A 300 -8.11 3.27 -4.94
CA ASN A 300 -9.19 4.24 -5.12
C ASN A 300 -8.81 5.41 -6.05
N LEU A 301 -7.65 5.35 -6.71
CA LEU A 301 -7.21 6.43 -7.58
C LEU A 301 -8.14 6.60 -8.78
N GLN A 302 -8.79 7.76 -8.87
CA GLN A 302 -9.35 8.24 -10.12
C GLN A 302 -8.28 9.05 -10.85
N LEU A 303 -7.91 8.60 -12.03
CA LEU A 303 -7.29 9.51 -12.99
C LEU A 303 -8.38 10.51 -13.37
N ASN A 304 -8.28 11.74 -12.85
CA ASN A 304 -9.21 12.80 -13.19
C ASN A 304 -9.16 13.01 -14.70
N GLU A 305 -10.22 12.60 -15.40
CA GLU A 305 -10.42 12.88 -16.83
C GLU A 305 -10.59 14.39 -17.12
N GLN A 306 -10.67 15.20 -16.06
CA GLN A 306 -10.76 16.67 -16.12
C GLN A 306 -9.41 17.38 -16.12
N VAL A 307 -8.28 16.65 -16.14
CA VAL A 307 -6.96 17.25 -16.34
C VAL A 307 -6.91 17.77 -17.78
N ALA A 308 -6.66 19.04 -17.94
CA ALA A 308 -6.64 19.75 -19.23
C ALA A 308 -5.58 19.21 -20.24
N ASP A 309 -4.79 18.22 -19.85
CA ASP A 309 -3.76 17.58 -20.66
C ASP A 309 -3.93 16.03 -20.60
N GLU A 310 -4.54 15.49 -21.65
CA GLU A 310 -4.75 14.05 -21.84
C GLU A 310 -3.40 13.28 -21.84
N GLU A 311 -2.34 13.89 -22.34
CA GLU A 311 -1.00 13.30 -22.37
C GLU A 311 -0.45 13.07 -20.95
N SER A 312 -0.60 14.07 -20.06
CA SER A 312 -0.16 13.96 -18.66
C SER A 312 -0.92 12.87 -17.91
N ALA A 313 -2.24 12.78 -18.11
CA ALA A 313 -3.07 11.72 -17.51
C ALA A 313 -2.63 10.33 -18.00
N LEU A 314 -2.33 10.20 -19.29
CA LEU A 314 -1.87 8.95 -19.90
C LEU A 314 -0.49 8.55 -19.39
N ARG A 315 0.46 9.49 -19.29
CA ARG A 315 1.79 9.25 -18.69
C ARG A 315 1.69 8.70 -17.26
N LYS A 316 0.83 9.30 -16.42
CA LYS A 316 0.60 8.81 -15.05
C LYS A 316 0.01 7.39 -15.04
N LYS A 317 -0.95 7.12 -15.92
CA LYS A 317 -1.51 5.77 -16.08
C LYS A 317 -0.45 4.74 -16.42
N LEU A 318 0.41 5.03 -17.40
CA LEU A 318 1.51 4.16 -17.79
C LEU A 318 2.52 3.97 -16.65
N ALA A 319 2.81 5.04 -15.90
CA ALA A 319 3.71 4.99 -14.75
C ALA A 319 3.18 4.15 -13.58
N THR A 320 1.85 4.04 -13.39
CA THR A 320 1.29 3.17 -12.34
C THR A 320 1.57 1.69 -12.58
N GLU A 321 1.84 1.29 -13.83
CA GLU A 321 2.09 -0.10 -14.20
C GLU A 321 3.47 -0.57 -13.72
N ASN A 322 4.51 0.26 -13.85
CA ASN A 322 5.89 -0.13 -13.54
C ASN A 322 6.65 0.79 -12.58
N TRP A 323 6.06 1.91 -12.14
CA TRP A 323 6.67 2.87 -11.20
C TRP A 323 7.96 3.55 -11.70
N ASP A 324 8.09 3.73 -13.00
CA ASP A 324 9.19 4.54 -13.55
C ASP A 324 8.92 6.04 -13.37
N PHE A 325 9.02 6.51 -12.11
CA PHE A 325 8.71 7.87 -11.69
C PHE A 325 9.62 8.31 -10.53
N PRO A 326 9.96 9.62 -10.39
CA PRO A 326 10.92 10.06 -9.37
C PRO A 326 10.32 10.09 -7.95
N ILE A 327 9.04 10.45 -7.79
CA ILE A 327 8.34 10.47 -6.49
C ILE A 327 7.06 9.65 -6.63
N ILE A 328 6.93 8.62 -5.79
CA ILE A 328 5.78 7.73 -5.76
C ILE A 328 5.14 7.83 -4.38
N VAL A 329 3.83 8.11 -4.34
CA VAL A 329 3.02 8.11 -3.12
C VAL A 329 2.03 6.97 -3.21
N THR A 330 2.12 6.01 -2.30
CA THR A 330 1.35 4.76 -2.35
C THR A 330 0.91 4.30 -0.97
N THR A 331 0.11 3.21 -0.89
CA THR A 331 -0.27 2.59 0.38
C THR A 331 0.75 1.55 0.83
N ASN A 332 0.82 1.30 2.17
CA ASN A 332 1.53 0.14 2.71
C ASN A 332 1.05 -1.16 2.04
N VAL A 333 -0.26 -1.29 1.82
CA VAL A 333 -0.89 -2.43 1.15
C VAL A 333 -0.33 -2.63 -0.26
N GLN A 334 -0.42 -1.59 -1.11
CA GLN A 334 0.03 -1.66 -2.50
C GLN A 334 1.53 -1.99 -2.62
N LEU A 335 2.37 -1.40 -1.76
CA LEU A 335 3.81 -1.66 -1.75
C LEU A 335 4.13 -3.08 -1.29
N LEU A 336 3.66 -3.46 -0.10
CA LEU A 336 4.05 -4.70 0.56
C LEU A 336 3.41 -5.94 -0.10
N GLU A 337 2.15 -5.87 -0.54
CA GLU A 337 1.53 -6.96 -1.28
C GLU A 337 2.20 -7.17 -2.64
N SER A 338 2.62 -6.09 -3.34
CA SER A 338 3.39 -6.23 -4.58
C SER A 338 4.70 -7.00 -4.37
N MET A 339 5.37 -6.86 -3.22
CA MET A 339 6.61 -7.58 -2.92
C MET A 339 6.41 -9.11 -2.81
N TYR A 340 5.17 -9.57 -2.63
CA TYR A 340 4.80 -10.97 -2.54
C TYR A 340 3.92 -11.44 -3.71
N ALA A 341 3.61 -10.55 -4.65
CA ALA A 341 2.80 -10.88 -5.82
C ALA A 341 3.43 -11.95 -6.71
N SER A 342 2.59 -12.68 -7.45
CA SER A 342 2.96 -13.67 -8.44
C SER A 342 2.58 -13.25 -9.87
N HIS A 343 1.52 -12.42 -10.03
CA HIS A 343 0.98 -12.04 -11.33
C HIS A 343 1.79 -10.94 -12.02
N PRO A 344 1.92 -10.98 -13.38
CA PRO A 344 2.74 -10.04 -14.16
C PRO A 344 2.42 -8.57 -13.87
N ALA A 345 1.14 -8.18 -13.92
CA ALA A 345 0.71 -6.80 -13.74
C ALA A 345 1.10 -6.21 -12.36
N ALA A 346 1.08 -7.02 -11.30
CA ALA A 346 1.50 -6.59 -9.97
C ALA A 346 3.03 -6.56 -9.82
N CYS A 347 3.74 -7.45 -10.52
CA CYS A 347 5.19 -7.60 -10.41
C CYS A 347 5.99 -6.62 -11.28
N ARG A 348 5.43 -6.06 -12.37
CA ARG A 348 6.15 -5.15 -13.29
C ARG A 348 6.92 -4.01 -12.60
N LYS A 349 6.42 -3.51 -11.48
CA LYS A 349 6.99 -2.38 -10.74
C LYS A 349 8.15 -2.74 -9.80
N LEU A 350 8.37 -4.03 -9.48
CA LEU A 350 9.28 -4.43 -8.40
C LEU A 350 10.74 -4.05 -8.67
N HIS A 351 11.22 -4.23 -9.90
CA HIS A 351 12.60 -3.89 -10.26
C HIS A 351 12.88 -2.38 -10.14
N HIS A 352 11.86 -1.54 -10.27
CA HIS A 352 11.97 -0.11 -10.03
C HIS A 352 12.00 0.28 -8.54
N ILE A 353 11.76 -0.66 -7.60
CA ILE A 353 11.99 -0.41 -6.17
C ILE A 353 13.50 -0.45 -5.85
N ALA A 354 14.31 -1.14 -6.66
CA ALA A 354 15.77 -1.09 -6.52
C ALA A 354 16.29 0.36 -6.64
N HIS A 355 17.38 0.65 -5.95
CA HIS A 355 18.02 1.98 -5.91
C HIS A 355 17.04 3.11 -5.51
N SER A 356 16.15 2.84 -4.55
CA SER A 356 15.22 3.83 -4.03
C SER A 356 15.44 4.15 -2.56
N VAL A 357 14.80 5.23 -2.10
CA VAL A 357 14.56 5.49 -0.68
C VAL A 357 13.08 5.26 -0.42
N ILE A 358 12.76 4.36 0.52
CA ILE A 358 11.38 4.09 0.92
C ILE A 358 11.11 4.74 2.27
N LEU A 359 10.10 5.60 2.33
CA LEU A 359 9.60 6.20 3.56
C LEU A 359 8.31 5.48 3.96
N PHE A 360 8.28 4.93 5.18
CA PHE A 360 7.07 4.42 5.79
C PHE A 360 6.53 5.46 6.76
N ASP A 361 5.41 6.11 6.41
CA ASP A 361 4.75 7.02 7.33
C ASP A 361 3.85 6.23 8.30
N GLU A 362 3.79 6.68 9.56
CA GLU A 362 3.08 6.02 10.66
C GLU A 362 3.43 4.52 10.77
N ALA A 363 4.73 4.21 10.89
CA ALA A 363 5.27 2.84 10.89
C ALA A 363 4.62 1.89 11.91
N GLN A 364 4.05 2.42 13.01
CA GLN A 364 3.32 1.63 14.01
C GLN A 364 2.03 1.00 13.47
N THR A 365 1.55 1.41 12.29
CA THR A 365 0.36 0.83 11.66
C THR A 365 0.65 -0.46 10.90
N LEU A 366 1.91 -0.87 10.78
CA LEU A 366 2.26 -2.15 10.17
C LEU A 366 1.62 -3.31 10.96
N PRO A 367 0.93 -4.26 10.30
CA PRO A 367 0.19 -5.31 11.00
C PRO A 367 1.13 -6.26 11.73
N ALA A 368 0.99 -6.33 13.06
CA ALA A 368 1.89 -7.12 13.91
C ALA A 368 1.90 -8.61 13.54
N GLU A 369 0.74 -9.19 13.18
CA GLU A 369 0.61 -10.60 12.79
C GLU A 369 1.25 -10.94 11.43
N ARG A 370 1.69 -9.94 10.66
CA ARG A 370 2.40 -10.06 9.38
C ARG A 370 3.81 -9.48 9.43
N LEU A 371 4.28 -9.11 10.61
CA LEU A 371 5.48 -8.29 10.74
C LEU A 371 6.76 -9.02 10.33
N GLN A 372 6.84 -10.35 10.56
CA GLN A 372 8.03 -11.11 10.14
C GLN A 372 8.23 -11.13 8.62
N PRO A 373 7.24 -11.52 7.77
CA PRO A 373 7.42 -11.43 6.33
C PRO A 373 7.67 -9.98 5.85
N ILE A 374 7.04 -8.97 6.45
CA ILE A 374 7.31 -7.57 6.11
C ILE A 374 8.78 -7.21 6.35
N VAL A 375 9.31 -7.52 7.53
CA VAL A 375 10.73 -7.27 7.87
C VAL A 375 11.65 -8.02 6.92
N ASP A 376 11.36 -9.28 6.61
CA ASP A 376 12.19 -10.11 5.73
C ASP A 376 12.22 -9.57 4.28
N ALA A 377 11.09 -9.13 3.76
CA ALA A 377 11.03 -8.46 2.46
C ALA A 377 11.87 -7.18 2.47
N LEU A 378 11.59 -6.25 3.39
CA LEU A 378 12.29 -4.97 3.47
C LEU A 378 13.80 -5.14 3.69
N GLN A 379 14.20 -6.11 4.53
CA GLN A 379 15.60 -6.43 4.74
C GLN A 379 16.28 -6.99 3.48
N THR A 380 15.52 -7.75 2.67
CA THR A 380 16.01 -8.24 1.37
C THR A 380 16.23 -7.09 0.40
N TYR A 381 15.24 -6.19 0.25
CA TYR A 381 15.35 -5.04 -0.62
C TYR A 381 16.51 -4.11 -0.21
N HIS A 382 16.67 -3.88 1.10
CA HIS A 382 17.81 -3.13 1.61
C HIS A 382 19.16 -3.78 1.28
N ARG A 383 19.30 -5.10 1.48
CA ARG A 383 20.60 -5.79 1.35
C ARG A 383 21.00 -6.14 -0.07
N LEU A 384 20.04 -6.48 -0.92
CA LEU A 384 20.30 -6.98 -2.27
C LEU A 384 20.08 -5.93 -3.37
N PHE A 385 19.20 -4.94 -3.14
CA PHE A 385 18.75 -4.04 -4.18
C PHE A 385 19.00 -2.57 -3.88
N ASP A 386 19.95 -2.30 -2.99
CA ASP A 386 20.42 -0.94 -2.70
C ASP A 386 19.30 0.02 -2.29
N VAL A 387 18.41 -0.41 -1.39
CA VAL A 387 17.30 0.40 -0.86
C VAL A 387 17.66 0.95 0.51
N SER A 388 17.44 2.26 0.73
CA SER A 388 17.44 2.85 2.06
C SER A 388 16.01 2.95 2.59
N LEU A 389 15.82 2.70 3.90
CA LEU A 389 14.51 2.74 4.55
C LEU A 389 14.47 3.87 5.58
N LEU A 390 13.36 4.61 5.62
CA LEU A 390 13.08 5.59 6.68
C LEU A 390 11.70 5.32 7.27
N PHE A 391 11.66 4.95 8.54
CA PHE A 391 10.44 4.81 9.31
C PHE A 391 10.09 6.11 10.02
N THR A 392 8.97 6.74 9.67
CA THR A 392 8.53 7.97 10.32
C THR A 392 7.34 7.67 11.23
N THR A 393 7.37 8.21 12.43
CA THR A 393 6.33 7.97 13.42
C THR A 393 6.35 9.01 14.54
N ALA A 394 5.21 9.19 15.21
CA ALA A 394 5.15 9.89 16.50
C ALA A 394 5.44 8.94 17.68
N SER A 395 5.32 7.62 17.44
CA SER A 395 5.42 6.55 18.43
C SER A 395 6.18 5.36 17.82
N GLN A 396 7.48 5.27 18.10
CA GLN A 396 8.40 4.29 17.49
C GLN A 396 8.01 2.84 17.85
N PRO A 397 7.62 2.00 16.87
CA PRO A 397 7.56 0.56 17.10
C PRO A 397 8.98 0.00 17.21
N THR A 398 9.19 -0.93 18.14
CA THR A 398 10.51 -1.54 18.38
C THR A 398 10.80 -2.62 17.34
N LEU A 399 11.25 -2.22 16.13
CA LEU A 399 11.50 -3.12 15.00
C LEU A 399 12.96 -3.62 14.92
N GLU A 400 13.85 -3.15 15.80
CA GLU A 400 15.25 -3.54 15.85
C GLU A 400 15.48 -4.76 16.76
N GLY A 401 16.36 -5.67 16.34
CA GLY A 401 16.80 -6.83 17.12
C GLY A 401 15.73 -7.93 17.22
N ILE A 402 15.90 -8.78 18.24
CA ILE A 402 14.95 -9.86 18.53
C ILE A 402 13.90 -9.38 19.52
N ARG A 403 12.62 -9.67 19.25
CA ARG A 403 11.51 -9.36 20.15
C ARG A 403 10.76 -10.64 20.50
N GLU A 404 10.50 -10.83 21.77
CA GLU A 404 9.74 -11.96 22.26
C GLU A 404 8.26 -11.76 21.96
N GLY A 405 7.64 -12.72 21.28
CA GLY A 405 6.20 -12.85 21.11
C GLY A 405 5.63 -13.90 22.06
N HIS A 406 4.33 -14.19 21.95
CA HIS A 406 3.67 -15.20 22.80
C HIS A 406 4.18 -16.62 22.53
N THR A 407 4.31 -16.99 21.25
CA THR A 407 4.74 -18.35 20.84
C THR A 407 6.01 -18.39 20.01
N GLU A 408 6.42 -17.25 19.47
CA GLU A 408 7.60 -17.14 18.61
C GLU A 408 8.27 -15.77 18.75
N GLN A 409 9.50 -15.66 18.25
CA GLN A 409 10.27 -14.42 18.24
C GLN A 409 10.11 -13.70 16.91
N LEU A 410 9.92 -12.38 16.94
CA LEU A 410 10.15 -11.52 15.79
C LEU A 410 11.67 -11.31 15.63
N LYS A 411 12.18 -11.61 14.44
CA LYS A 411 13.54 -11.25 14.03
C LYS A 411 13.49 -9.94 13.29
N GLY A 412 13.65 -8.84 14.00
CA GLY A 412 13.63 -7.50 13.45
C GLY A 412 14.88 -7.15 12.63
N PHE A 413 15.04 -5.87 12.32
CA PHE A 413 16.20 -5.35 11.62
C PHE A 413 17.47 -5.43 12.48
N ASP A 414 18.64 -5.57 11.86
CA ASP A 414 19.90 -5.67 12.59
C ASP A 414 20.23 -4.35 13.32
N LYS A 415 19.97 -3.20 12.67
CA LYS A 415 20.17 -1.86 13.21
C LYS A 415 19.22 -0.87 12.56
N ILE A 416 18.64 0.01 13.37
CA ILE A 416 17.88 1.19 12.92
C ILE A 416 18.54 2.43 13.52
N GLU A 417 18.91 3.40 12.71
CA GLU A 417 19.56 4.63 13.16
C GLU A 417 18.50 5.74 13.38
N GLU A 418 18.32 6.17 14.63
CA GLU A 418 17.40 7.26 14.94
C GLU A 418 18.03 8.62 14.59
N ILE A 419 17.30 9.40 13.78
CA ILE A 419 17.75 10.72 13.30
C ILE A 419 17.70 11.75 14.43
N ILE A 420 16.69 11.68 15.28
CA ILE A 420 16.49 12.66 16.36
C ILE A 420 17.10 12.15 17.67
N PRO A 421 18.10 12.82 18.22
CA PRO A 421 18.65 12.42 19.51
C PRO A 421 17.60 12.44 20.62
N VAL A 422 17.52 11.35 21.39
CA VAL A 422 16.60 11.25 22.55
C VAL A 422 16.81 12.40 23.54
N SER A 423 18.06 12.88 23.65
CA SER A 423 18.43 14.03 24.52
C SER A 423 17.72 15.33 24.19
N TRP A 424 17.12 15.48 23.00
CA TRP A 424 16.36 16.66 22.62
C TRP A 424 14.99 16.73 23.31
N LYS A 425 14.52 15.64 23.88
CA LYS A 425 13.26 15.56 24.64
C LYS A 425 12.08 16.23 23.94
N LEU A 426 11.91 15.96 22.63
CA LEU A 426 10.88 16.63 21.82
C LEU A 426 9.46 16.42 22.37
N HIS A 427 9.20 15.29 23.04
CA HIS A 427 7.92 15.01 23.67
C HIS A 427 7.58 16.00 24.79
N GLU A 428 8.60 16.47 25.58
CA GLU A 428 8.41 17.50 26.60
C GLU A 428 8.22 18.88 25.95
N ARG A 429 9.08 19.23 24.99
CA ARG A 429 9.10 20.55 24.32
C ARG A 429 7.87 20.80 23.43
N LEU A 430 7.28 19.74 22.87
CA LEU A 430 6.07 19.79 22.06
C LEU A 430 4.82 19.38 22.84
N LYS A 431 4.90 19.28 24.17
CA LYS A 431 3.77 18.89 25.00
C LYS A 431 2.67 19.96 24.94
N ARG A 432 1.51 19.57 24.41
CA ARG A 432 0.37 20.47 24.19
C ARG A 432 -0.93 19.95 24.76
N VAL A 433 -0.90 18.72 25.30
CA VAL A 433 -2.08 18.00 25.74
C VAL A 433 -1.84 17.39 27.11
N ARG A 434 -2.88 17.40 27.94
CA ARG A 434 -2.97 16.60 29.17
C ARG A 434 -3.84 15.39 28.88
N LEU A 435 -3.31 14.20 29.14
CA LEU A 435 -4.04 12.95 29.05
C LEU A 435 -4.63 12.57 30.42
N HIS A 436 -5.90 12.26 30.45
CA HIS A 436 -6.62 11.82 31.65
C HIS A 436 -7.32 10.51 31.39
N PHE A 437 -7.20 9.55 32.29
CA PHE A 437 -7.88 8.26 32.23
C PHE A 437 -9.01 8.22 33.24
N ARG A 438 -10.25 8.15 32.78
CA ARG A 438 -11.44 8.01 33.64
C ARG A 438 -11.42 6.64 34.31
N LYS A 439 -11.57 6.63 35.61
CA LYS A 439 -11.53 5.40 36.44
C LYS A 439 -12.78 4.55 36.23
N GLU A 440 -13.95 5.20 36.21
CA GLU A 440 -15.24 4.53 36.10
C GLU A 440 -15.69 4.39 34.67
N ALA A 441 -16.39 3.28 34.37
CA ALA A 441 -17.04 3.11 33.08
C ALA A 441 -18.24 4.07 32.98
N ILE A 442 -18.58 4.46 31.77
CA ILE A 442 -19.64 5.41 31.46
C ILE A 442 -20.58 4.82 30.40
N ASN A 443 -21.88 5.07 30.55
CA ASN A 443 -22.86 4.64 29.54
C ASN A 443 -22.99 5.65 28.40
N TYR A 444 -23.73 5.28 27.33
CA TYR A 444 -23.88 6.12 26.14
C TYR A 444 -24.56 7.47 26.42
N GLU A 445 -25.51 7.51 27.33
CA GLU A 445 -26.24 8.73 27.69
C GLU A 445 -25.30 9.73 28.39
N ALA A 446 -24.53 9.24 29.37
CA ALA A 446 -23.62 10.07 30.13
C ALA A 446 -22.47 10.62 29.25
N ILE A 447 -21.89 9.81 28.32
CA ILE A 447 -20.88 10.35 27.41
C ILE A 447 -21.49 11.37 26.45
N ALA A 448 -22.71 11.16 25.94
CA ALA A 448 -23.38 12.13 25.06
C ALA A 448 -23.60 13.46 25.80
N ASN A 449 -24.03 13.41 27.09
CA ASN A 449 -24.18 14.60 27.92
C ASN A 449 -22.84 15.32 28.15
N ASP A 450 -21.75 14.58 28.41
CA ASP A 450 -20.41 15.16 28.52
C ASP A 450 -19.99 15.89 27.23
N LEU A 451 -20.27 15.32 26.08
CA LEU A 451 -19.97 15.94 24.77
C LEU A 451 -20.81 17.21 24.55
N MET A 452 -22.09 17.22 24.97
CA MET A 452 -22.96 18.38 24.86
C MET A 452 -22.50 19.58 25.72
N LEU A 453 -21.79 19.33 26.81
CA LEU A 453 -21.17 20.37 27.61
C LEU A 453 -19.96 21.04 26.98
N GLN A 454 -19.40 20.42 25.94
CA GLN A 454 -18.22 20.95 25.24
C GLN A 454 -18.64 21.79 24.02
N HIS A 455 -17.96 22.94 23.87
CA HIS A 455 -18.18 23.81 22.73
C HIS A 455 -17.62 23.20 21.41
N ARG A 456 -16.37 22.70 21.46
CA ARG A 456 -15.71 21.98 20.36
C ARG A 456 -15.10 20.71 20.90
N VAL A 457 -15.54 19.57 20.39
CA VAL A 457 -15.09 18.26 20.87
C VAL A 457 -15.06 17.22 19.75
N LEU A 458 -14.06 16.37 19.82
CA LEU A 458 -13.97 15.15 19.02
C LEU A 458 -14.06 13.94 19.97
N CYS A 459 -15.01 13.04 19.70
CA CYS A 459 -15.13 11.76 20.38
C CYS A 459 -14.78 10.63 19.41
N ILE A 460 -13.80 9.81 19.78
CA ILE A 460 -13.34 8.66 18.97
C ILE A 460 -13.63 7.37 19.71
N VAL A 461 -14.32 6.45 19.03
CA VAL A 461 -14.71 5.15 19.59
C VAL A 461 -14.24 3.98 18.72
N ASN A 462 -14.31 2.77 19.28
CA ASN A 462 -13.73 1.58 18.64
C ASN A 462 -14.65 0.93 17.60
N THR A 463 -15.99 1.10 17.71
CA THR A 463 -16.93 0.44 16.81
C THR A 463 -17.87 1.43 16.11
N ARG A 464 -18.35 1.04 14.94
CA ARG A 464 -19.38 1.78 14.19
C ARG A 464 -20.67 1.91 15.01
N LYS A 465 -21.00 0.85 15.76
CA LYS A 465 -22.16 0.81 16.65
C LYS A 465 -22.03 1.86 17.77
N ASP A 466 -20.90 1.87 18.48
CA ASP A 466 -20.69 2.83 19.58
C ASP A 466 -20.75 4.27 19.05
N ALA A 467 -20.19 4.53 17.86
CA ALA A 467 -20.29 5.85 17.23
C ALA A 467 -21.75 6.26 16.92
N GLY A 468 -22.52 5.35 16.35
CA GLY A 468 -23.94 5.58 16.06
C GLY A 468 -24.78 5.77 17.32
N GLU A 469 -24.57 4.95 18.35
CA GLU A 469 -25.28 5.00 19.62
C GLU A 469 -25.03 6.31 20.38
N ILE A 470 -23.79 6.78 20.42
CA ILE A 470 -23.46 8.08 21.04
C ILE A 470 -24.04 9.22 20.21
N PHE A 471 -23.86 9.19 18.88
CA PHE A 471 -24.33 10.25 18.01
C PHE A 471 -25.87 10.42 18.06
N SER A 472 -26.62 9.31 18.10
CA SER A 472 -28.09 9.35 18.19
C SER A 472 -28.62 9.95 19.50
N ARG A 473 -27.81 9.99 20.57
CA ARG A 473 -28.15 10.56 21.88
C ARG A 473 -27.72 12.01 22.04
N LEU A 474 -26.98 12.57 21.07
CA LEU A 474 -26.76 14.01 21.08
C LEU A 474 -28.09 14.71 20.84
N ASN A 475 -28.43 15.68 21.68
CA ASN A 475 -29.59 16.54 21.47
C ASN A 475 -29.49 17.21 20.08
N ALA A 476 -30.64 17.66 19.55
CA ALA A 476 -30.63 18.44 18.32
C ALA A 476 -29.65 19.63 18.46
N PRO A 477 -28.85 19.93 17.41
CA PRO A 477 -27.90 21.02 17.49
C PRO A 477 -28.64 22.35 17.74
N GLU A 478 -28.10 23.16 18.66
CA GLU A 478 -28.51 24.53 18.88
C GLU A 478 -28.37 25.34 17.58
N GLU A 479 -29.04 26.50 17.49
CA GLU A 479 -28.91 27.39 16.33
C GLU A 479 -27.42 27.77 16.12
N GLY A 480 -26.89 27.50 14.92
CA GLY A 480 -25.50 27.73 14.58
C GLY A 480 -24.51 26.66 15.06
N ALA A 481 -24.95 25.59 15.74
CA ALA A 481 -24.11 24.46 16.13
C ALA A 481 -24.11 23.34 15.08
N PHE A 482 -23.02 22.58 15.01
CA PHE A 482 -22.87 21.45 14.08
C PHE A 482 -22.51 20.16 14.84
N HIS A 483 -23.27 19.10 14.52
CA HIS A 483 -22.98 17.74 14.94
C HIS A 483 -22.65 16.88 13.73
N PHE A 484 -21.52 16.18 13.79
CA PHE A 484 -21.03 15.32 12.71
C PHE A 484 -20.78 13.90 13.20
N HIS A 485 -21.15 12.94 12.36
CA HIS A 485 -20.81 11.54 12.52
C HIS A 485 -19.81 11.14 11.45
N LEU A 486 -18.83 10.31 11.77
CA LEU A 486 -17.86 9.75 10.83
C LEU A 486 -17.64 8.27 11.09
N SER A 487 -18.01 7.42 10.16
CA SER A 487 -17.73 5.99 10.22
C SER A 487 -17.70 5.37 8.82
N ARG A 488 -17.19 4.15 8.70
CA ARG A 488 -17.25 3.38 7.44
C ARG A 488 -18.66 2.91 7.05
N MET A 489 -19.70 3.41 7.71
CA MET A 489 -21.09 3.32 7.25
C MET A 489 -21.41 4.38 6.19
N MET A 490 -20.56 5.36 6.04
CA MET A 490 -20.56 6.33 4.95
C MET A 490 -19.67 5.82 3.81
N CYS A 491 -20.12 5.96 2.57
CA CYS A 491 -19.27 5.73 1.40
C CYS A 491 -18.17 6.80 1.31
N SER A 492 -17.11 6.54 0.55
CA SER A 492 -15.92 7.42 0.50
C SER A 492 -16.29 8.86 0.10
N GLU A 493 -17.17 9.05 -0.90
CA GLU A 493 -17.63 10.36 -1.33
C GLU A 493 -18.33 11.15 -0.21
N HIS A 494 -19.13 10.46 0.58
CA HIS A 494 -19.85 11.05 1.73
C HIS A 494 -18.87 11.45 2.85
N LEU A 495 -17.91 10.57 3.16
CA LEU A 495 -16.86 10.83 4.13
C LEU A 495 -16.03 12.07 3.74
N ASP A 496 -15.59 12.15 2.49
CA ASP A 496 -14.77 13.27 2.00
C ASP A 496 -15.51 14.61 2.14
N LYS A 497 -16.78 14.66 1.72
CA LYS A 497 -17.63 15.86 1.86
C LYS A 497 -17.85 16.25 3.32
N THR A 498 -18.09 15.28 4.19
CA THR A 498 -18.29 15.54 5.63
C THR A 498 -17.02 16.05 6.28
N LEU A 499 -15.86 15.43 5.96
CA LEU A 499 -14.55 15.88 6.44
C LEU A 499 -14.22 17.30 5.97
N GLN A 500 -14.53 17.62 4.73
CA GLN A 500 -14.34 18.99 4.20
C GLN A 500 -15.21 19.99 4.96
N LYS A 501 -16.48 19.69 5.16
CA LYS A 501 -17.44 20.53 5.91
C LYS A 501 -16.98 20.76 7.36
N ILE A 502 -16.47 19.72 8.04
CA ILE A 502 -15.90 19.86 9.38
C ILE A 502 -14.70 20.83 9.36
N LYS A 503 -13.76 20.64 8.42
CA LYS A 503 -12.58 21.52 8.29
C LYS A 503 -12.95 22.97 8.04
N GLU A 504 -13.91 23.23 7.15
CA GLU A 504 -14.42 24.57 6.84
C GLU A 504 -15.08 25.20 8.09
N THR A 505 -15.94 24.44 8.80
CA THR A 505 -16.62 24.91 10.01
C THR A 505 -15.63 25.22 11.13
N LEU A 506 -14.57 24.40 11.30
CA LEU A 506 -13.53 24.64 12.30
C LEU A 506 -12.70 25.89 11.99
N LYS A 507 -12.57 26.27 10.72
CA LYS A 507 -11.81 27.48 10.29
C LYS A 507 -12.62 28.77 10.41
N GLN A 508 -13.94 28.73 10.22
CA GLN A 508 -14.78 29.92 10.06
C GLN A 508 -14.89 30.81 11.29
N ASN A 509 -15.07 30.29 12.46
CA ASN A 509 -15.13 31.10 13.70
C ASN A 509 -14.95 30.20 14.93
N ASN A 510 -14.13 30.65 15.88
CA ASN A 510 -13.95 29.94 17.14
C ASN A 510 -15.21 29.87 18.02
N SER A 511 -16.22 30.71 17.75
CA SER A 511 -17.48 30.73 18.49
C SER A 511 -18.52 29.70 18.03
N THR A 512 -18.29 28.98 16.92
CA THR A 512 -19.23 27.95 16.41
C THR A 512 -19.06 26.65 17.19
N PRO A 513 -20.12 26.13 17.85
CA PRO A 513 -20.05 24.82 18.51
C PRO A 513 -19.96 23.69 17.49
N VAL A 514 -18.98 22.79 17.65
CA VAL A 514 -18.74 21.66 16.75
C VAL A 514 -18.53 20.39 17.57
N ARG A 515 -19.39 19.41 17.41
CA ARG A 515 -19.28 18.10 18.07
C ARG A 515 -19.16 17.01 17.02
N VAL A 516 -18.08 16.25 17.09
CA VAL A 516 -17.79 15.18 16.14
C VAL A 516 -17.71 13.85 16.87
N VAL A 517 -18.49 12.86 16.44
CA VAL A 517 -18.38 11.47 16.90
C VAL A 517 -17.88 10.62 15.76
N SER A 518 -16.75 9.94 15.96
CA SER A 518 -16.06 9.21 14.91
C SER A 518 -15.57 7.84 15.39
N THR A 519 -15.40 6.91 14.45
CA THR A 519 -14.51 5.77 14.67
C THR A 519 -13.04 6.19 14.48
N GLN A 520 -12.09 5.25 14.52
CA GLN A 520 -10.65 5.53 14.35
C GLN A 520 -10.24 6.23 13.03
N LEU A 521 -11.16 6.43 12.11
CA LEU A 521 -10.94 7.09 10.81
C LEU A 521 -10.19 8.43 10.89
N VAL A 522 -10.30 9.13 12.03
CA VAL A 522 -9.72 10.47 12.22
C VAL A 522 -8.44 10.46 13.06
N GLU A 523 -8.01 9.30 13.58
CA GLU A 523 -6.78 9.18 14.38
C GLU A 523 -5.55 9.52 13.56
N ALA A 524 -5.48 9.06 12.32
CA ALA A 524 -4.41 9.38 11.40
C ALA A 524 -4.94 10.09 10.16
N GLY A 525 -4.11 10.96 9.57
CA GLY A 525 -4.32 11.53 8.25
C GLY A 525 -5.35 12.63 8.08
N VAL A 526 -6.09 12.97 9.09
CA VAL A 526 -7.05 14.07 8.99
C VAL A 526 -6.52 15.28 9.74
N ASP A 527 -6.48 16.43 9.06
CA ASP A 527 -6.05 17.69 9.65
C ASP A 527 -7.24 18.36 10.36
N MET A 528 -7.39 18.06 11.66
CA MET A 528 -8.39 18.65 12.56
C MET A 528 -7.72 19.03 13.87
N ASP A 529 -8.20 20.13 14.46
CA ASP A 529 -7.72 20.64 15.74
C ASP A 529 -8.89 20.95 16.67
N PHE A 530 -8.95 20.24 17.80
CA PHE A 530 -10.00 20.39 18.81
C PHE A 530 -9.40 20.75 20.17
N PRO A 531 -10.05 21.58 20.99
CA PRO A 531 -9.58 21.86 22.34
C PRO A 531 -9.74 20.67 23.30
N VAL A 532 -10.71 19.79 23.03
CA VAL A 532 -11.06 18.62 23.84
C VAL A 532 -11.25 17.41 22.95
N VAL A 533 -10.66 16.29 23.35
CA VAL A 533 -10.81 15.00 22.67
C VAL A 533 -11.21 13.93 23.69
N TYR A 534 -12.22 13.15 23.37
CA TYR A 534 -12.60 11.93 24.08
C TYR A 534 -12.18 10.72 23.27
N ARG A 535 -11.51 9.75 23.89
CA ARG A 535 -11.10 8.50 23.25
C ARG A 535 -11.55 7.31 24.08
N GLN A 536 -12.35 6.42 23.50
CA GLN A 536 -12.62 5.13 24.12
C GLN A 536 -11.31 4.37 24.33
N GLU A 537 -11.18 3.59 25.42
CA GLU A 537 -9.95 2.86 25.71
C GLU A 537 -9.46 2.01 24.54
N ALA A 538 -8.14 2.02 24.33
CA ALA A 538 -7.45 1.38 23.22
C ALA A 538 -5.96 1.17 23.57
N GLY A 539 -5.16 0.74 22.59
CA GLY A 539 -3.71 0.76 22.67
C GLY A 539 -3.14 2.16 22.86
N LEU A 540 -1.96 2.27 23.45
CA LEU A 540 -1.34 3.57 23.73
C LEU A 540 -1.05 4.35 22.43
N ASP A 541 -0.64 3.68 21.37
CA ASP A 541 -0.41 4.26 20.04
C ASP A 541 -1.66 4.98 19.50
N SER A 542 -2.82 4.34 19.56
CA SER A 542 -4.10 4.90 19.14
C SER A 542 -4.54 6.07 20.04
N ILE A 543 -4.37 5.95 21.37
CA ILE A 543 -4.67 7.04 22.31
C ILE A 543 -3.81 8.27 22.01
N LEU A 544 -2.52 8.09 21.75
CA LEU A 544 -1.63 9.22 21.43
C LEU A 544 -1.93 9.85 20.06
N GLN A 545 -2.38 9.07 19.09
CA GLN A 545 -2.86 9.59 17.80
C GLN A 545 -4.13 10.45 17.99
N ALA A 546 -5.08 9.98 18.79
CA ALA A 546 -6.26 10.75 19.15
C ALA A 546 -5.89 12.04 19.91
N ALA A 547 -4.98 11.96 20.88
CA ALA A 547 -4.44 13.11 21.58
C ALA A 547 -3.74 14.10 20.64
N GLY A 548 -3.13 13.61 19.54
CA GLY A 548 -2.56 14.42 18.48
C GLY A 548 -3.58 15.26 17.68
N ARG A 549 -4.89 15.06 17.89
CA ARG A 549 -5.99 15.90 17.38
C ARG A 549 -6.42 16.98 18.35
N CYS A 550 -5.88 16.96 19.57
CA CYS A 550 -6.14 17.92 20.61
C CYS A 550 -5.06 19.00 20.64
N ASN A 551 -5.45 20.28 20.56
CA ASN A 551 -4.54 21.42 20.54
C ASN A 551 -3.36 21.23 19.56
N ARG A 552 -3.67 20.69 18.39
CA ARG A 552 -2.68 20.26 17.39
C ARG A 552 -1.76 21.40 16.95
N GLU A 553 -2.32 22.59 16.80
CA GLU A 553 -1.57 23.77 16.37
C GLU A 553 -0.94 24.55 17.55
N GLY A 554 -1.19 24.11 18.78
CA GLY A 554 -0.67 24.77 19.97
C GLY A 554 -1.24 26.18 20.22
N ARG A 555 -2.46 26.44 19.75
CA ARG A 555 -3.08 27.78 19.82
C ARG A 555 -3.78 28.05 21.14
N LEU A 556 -4.03 27.02 21.94
CA LEU A 556 -4.67 27.20 23.24
C LEU A 556 -3.69 27.81 24.24
N PRO A 557 -4.17 28.75 25.13
CA PRO A 557 -3.34 29.33 26.16
C PRO A 557 -2.97 28.32 27.27
N LYS A 558 -3.68 27.19 27.34
CA LYS A 558 -3.43 26.06 28.25
C LYS A 558 -3.33 24.77 27.45
N LEU A 559 -2.82 23.72 28.11
CA LEU A 559 -2.82 22.37 27.49
C LEU A 559 -4.24 21.97 27.16
N GLY A 560 -4.42 21.39 25.95
CA GLY A 560 -5.64 20.74 25.55
C GLY A 560 -5.95 19.53 26.46
N HIS A 561 -7.17 19.06 26.46
CA HIS A 561 -7.61 17.96 27.30
C HIS A 561 -8.00 16.75 26.47
N THR A 562 -7.36 15.60 26.73
CA THR A 562 -7.78 14.33 26.15
C THR A 562 -8.23 13.40 27.27
N GLU A 563 -9.50 13.00 27.22
CA GLU A 563 -10.14 12.08 28.15
C GLU A 563 -10.19 10.68 27.56
N VAL A 564 -9.59 9.71 28.23
CA VAL A 564 -9.73 8.27 27.89
C VAL A 564 -10.81 7.67 28.77
N PHE A 565 -11.83 7.07 28.15
CA PHE A 565 -12.98 6.52 28.83
C PHE A 565 -13.28 5.06 28.44
N ARG A 566 -14.00 4.37 29.31
CA ARG A 566 -14.48 2.99 29.09
C ARG A 566 -16.01 3.00 29.03
N LEU A 567 -16.58 2.33 28.01
CA LEU A 567 -18.03 2.16 27.92
C LEU A 567 -18.51 0.98 28.74
N GLU A 568 -19.61 1.17 29.48
CA GLU A 568 -20.26 0.11 30.25
C GLU A 568 -20.77 -1.02 29.33
N GLY A 569 -20.45 -2.27 29.68
CA GLY A 569 -20.89 -3.44 28.92
C GLY A 569 -20.32 -3.55 27.50
N ARG A 570 -19.34 -2.72 27.17
CA ARG A 570 -18.73 -2.66 25.83
C ARG A 570 -17.22 -2.89 25.90
N PRO A 571 -16.76 -4.16 25.92
CA PRO A 571 -15.34 -4.44 25.91
C PRO A 571 -14.70 -3.99 24.59
N VAL A 572 -13.38 -3.77 24.62
CA VAL A 572 -12.60 -3.54 23.40
C VAL A 572 -12.77 -4.76 22.47
N PRO A 573 -13.02 -4.54 21.18
CA PRO A 573 -13.19 -5.64 20.22
C PRO A 573 -12.04 -6.65 20.26
N PRO A 574 -12.33 -7.95 20.08
CA PRO A 574 -11.31 -9.00 20.11
C PRO A 574 -10.28 -8.84 18.97
N GLY A 575 -9.15 -9.53 19.10
CA GLY A 575 -8.03 -9.48 18.16
C GLY A 575 -7.01 -8.40 18.51
N THR A 576 -6.36 -7.82 17.52
CA THR A 576 -5.23 -6.89 17.68
C THR A 576 -5.58 -5.69 18.58
N LEU A 577 -6.80 -5.16 18.49
CA LEU A 577 -7.25 -4.06 19.35
C LEU A 577 -7.30 -4.46 20.83
N SER A 578 -7.78 -5.65 21.14
CA SER A 578 -7.80 -6.19 22.50
C SER A 578 -6.37 -6.39 23.03
N PHE A 579 -5.47 -6.97 22.22
CA PHE A 579 -4.07 -7.12 22.60
C PHE A 579 -3.39 -5.78 22.86
N ALA A 580 -3.65 -4.78 22.01
CA ALA A 580 -3.12 -3.43 22.15
C ALA A 580 -3.61 -2.76 23.47
N ASN A 581 -4.92 -2.86 23.77
CA ASN A 581 -5.45 -2.33 25.02
C ASN A 581 -4.88 -3.07 26.24
N GLN A 582 -4.77 -4.40 26.17
CA GLN A 582 -4.21 -5.20 27.24
C GLN A 582 -2.73 -4.91 27.49
N ALA A 583 -1.95 -4.69 26.44
CA ALA A 583 -0.55 -4.26 26.52
C ALA A 583 -0.43 -2.96 27.34
N ARG A 584 -1.28 -1.97 27.05
CA ARG A 584 -1.34 -0.72 27.79
C ARG A 584 -1.72 -0.92 29.28
N LEU A 585 -2.65 -1.83 29.55
CA LEU A 585 -3.08 -2.13 30.94
C LEU A 585 -2.03 -2.89 31.73
N ASN A 586 -1.21 -3.70 31.07
CA ASN A 586 -0.17 -4.52 31.71
C ASN A 586 1.12 -3.73 32.02
N MET A 587 1.35 -2.60 31.34
CA MET A 587 2.54 -1.79 31.60
C MET A 587 2.39 -0.98 32.91
N ALA A 588 3.52 -0.67 33.54
CA ALA A 588 3.53 0.28 34.65
C ALA A 588 3.09 1.67 34.20
N VAL A 589 2.30 2.37 35.02
CA VAL A 589 1.87 3.73 34.70
C VAL A 589 3.09 4.64 34.58
N PRO A 590 3.39 5.21 33.40
CA PRO A 590 4.57 6.04 33.23
C PRO A 590 4.34 7.44 33.82
N ASN A 591 5.43 8.12 34.15
CA ASN A 591 5.38 9.52 34.57
C ASN A 591 4.85 10.44 33.45
N ASP A 592 5.15 10.09 32.21
CA ASP A 592 4.63 10.78 31.01
C ASP A 592 4.32 9.76 29.90
N TRP A 593 3.03 9.67 29.53
CA TRP A 593 2.54 8.79 28.47
C TRP A 593 3.10 9.12 27.09
N PHE A 594 3.59 10.35 26.88
CA PHE A 594 4.19 10.79 25.62
C PHE A 594 5.70 10.50 25.54
N ALA A 595 6.31 10.01 26.61
CA ALA A 595 7.73 9.70 26.63
C ALA A 595 8.06 8.51 25.69
N PRO A 596 9.19 8.54 24.95
CA PRO A 596 9.62 7.44 24.09
C PRO A 596 9.72 6.10 24.86
N GLN A 597 10.13 6.13 26.14
CA GLN A 597 10.20 4.93 26.96
C GLN A 597 8.82 4.29 27.18
N ALA A 598 7.76 5.09 27.39
CA ALA A 598 6.40 4.57 27.52
C ALA A 598 5.96 3.80 26.25
N MET A 599 6.35 4.29 25.08
CA MET A 599 6.07 3.58 23.82
C MET A 599 6.91 2.30 23.66
N THR A 600 8.17 2.32 24.05
CA THR A 600 9.01 1.12 24.05
C THR A 600 8.44 0.04 24.96
N ASP A 601 8.04 0.41 26.17
CA ASP A 601 7.42 -0.50 27.15
C ASP A 601 6.08 -1.05 26.61
N TYR A 602 5.26 -0.17 26.03
CA TYR A 602 4.00 -0.55 25.40
C TYR A 602 4.19 -1.57 24.28
N PHE A 603 5.08 -1.30 23.31
CA PHE A 603 5.31 -2.25 22.21
C PHE A 603 5.94 -3.54 22.67
N THR A 604 6.76 -3.53 23.72
CA THR A 604 7.30 -4.74 24.34
C THR A 604 6.16 -5.63 24.86
N HIS A 605 5.23 -5.05 25.63
CA HIS A 605 4.06 -5.78 26.11
C HIS A 605 3.13 -6.20 24.98
N PHE A 606 2.95 -5.34 23.97
CA PHE A 606 2.10 -5.63 22.83
C PHE A 606 2.60 -6.84 22.03
N TYR A 607 3.88 -6.85 21.66
CA TYR A 607 4.47 -7.97 20.93
C TYR A 607 4.42 -9.27 21.73
N HIS A 608 4.60 -9.19 23.04
CA HIS A 608 4.48 -10.39 23.91
C HIS A 608 3.06 -11.00 23.90
N LEU A 609 2.03 -10.22 23.62
CA LEU A 609 0.65 -10.69 23.50
C LEU A 609 0.28 -11.18 22.10
N ILE A 610 1.06 -10.83 21.07
CA ILE A 610 0.77 -11.24 19.70
C ILE A 610 1.02 -12.74 19.54
N PRO A 611 0.03 -13.51 19.06
CA PRO A 611 0.14 -14.97 18.94
C PRO A 611 1.22 -15.40 17.94
N THR A 612 1.37 -14.66 16.84
CA THR A 612 2.32 -14.96 15.78
C THR A 612 2.67 -13.70 15.00
N PHE A 613 3.90 -13.60 14.48
CA PHE A 613 4.33 -12.57 13.56
C PHE A 613 4.26 -12.99 12.07
N ASP A 614 3.87 -14.26 11.83
CA ASP A 614 3.68 -14.84 10.49
C ASP A 614 2.37 -15.65 10.48
N ARG A 615 1.24 -14.90 10.47
CA ARG A 615 -0.12 -15.45 10.53
C ARG A 615 -0.34 -16.50 9.44
N LYS A 616 -0.99 -17.60 9.81
CA LYS A 616 -1.43 -18.61 8.85
C LYS A 616 -2.78 -18.24 8.28
N ASP A 617 -2.89 -18.27 6.96
CA ASP A 617 -4.13 -18.07 6.24
C ASP A 617 -4.45 -19.26 5.34
N LYS A 618 -5.74 -19.39 5.00
CA LYS A 618 -6.23 -20.45 4.13
C LYS A 618 -5.99 -20.11 2.68
N ASP A 619 -5.44 -21.08 1.94
CA ASP A 619 -5.46 -21.07 0.48
C ASP A 619 -6.88 -21.39 -0.07
N LYS A 620 -7.01 -21.48 -1.40
CA LYS A 620 -8.27 -21.80 -2.10
C LYS A 620 -8.83 -23.20 -1.73
N GLU A 621 -7.98 -24.12 -1.30
CA GLU A 621 -8.33 -25.46 -0.91
C GLU A 621 -8.65 -25.56 0.60
N GLY A 622 -8.47 -24.47 1.34
CA GLY A 622 -8.74 -24.38 2.77
C GLY A 622 -7.57 -24.82 3.65
N VAL A 623 -6.38 -25.05 3.08
CA VAL A 623 -5.17 -25.43 3.81
C VAL A 623 -4.53 -24.19 4.42
N LEU A 624 -4.10 -24.29 5.69
CA LEU A 624 -3.48 -23.19 6.43
C LEU A 624 -1.96 -23.12 6.18
N TRP A 625 -1.50 -22.00 5.66
CA TRP A 625 -0.09 -21.73 5.39
C TRP A 625 0.39 -20.43 6.02
N SER A 626 1.65 -20.39 6.49
CA SER A 626 2.39 -19.17 6.78
C SER A 626 3.36 -18.85 5.64
N MET A 627 3.79 -17.59 5.52
CA MET A 627 4.74 -17.16 4.48
C MET A 627 6.07 -17.90 4.59
N LYS A 628 6.52 -18.20 5.81
CA LYS A 628 7.71 -19.01 6.08
C LYS A 628 7.60 -20.43 5.53
N GLN A 629 6.44 -21.07 5.67
CA GLN A 629 6.21 -22.42 5.13
C GLN A 629 6.28 -22.42 3.60
N LEU A 630 5.77 -21.38 2.94
CA LEU A 630 5.68 -21.28 1.49
C LEU A 630 6.99 -20.85 0.82
N LEU A 631 7.78 -19.98 1.45
CA LEU A 631 8.84 -19.23 0.76
C LEU A 631 10.26 -19.40 1.35
N TYR A 632 10.45 -20.12 2.47
CA TYR A 632 11.77 -20.27 3.08
C TYR A 632 12.48 -21.56 2.69
N LYS A 633 11.85 -22.41 1.90
CA LYS A 633 12.46 -23.63 1.35
C LYS A 633 12.83 -23.40 -0.11
N PRO A 634 14.11 -23.17 -0.45
CA PRO A 634 14.54 -22.83 -1.81
C PRO A 634 14.12 -23.83 -2.89
N GLN A 635 13.90 -25.09 -2.51
CA GLN A 635 13.54 -26.17 -3.43
C GLN A 635 12.03 -26.29 -3.70
N GLU A 636 11.19 -25.65 -2.89
CA GLU A 636 9.73 -25.83 -2.88
C GLU A 636 8.98 -24.50 -2.72
N LEU A 637 9.34 -23.50 -3.56
CA LEU A 637 8.73 -22.17 -3.47
C LEU A 637 7.30 -22.18 -4.02
N MET A 638 6.37 -21.62 -3.26
CA MET A 638 4.94 -21.58 -3.55
C MET A 638 4.53 -20.12 -3.80
N PHE A 639 4.74 -19.63 -5.03
CA PHE A 639 4.56 -18.22 -5.35
C PHE A 639 3.10 -17.80 -5.48
N ASP A 640 2.28 -18.62 -6.18
CA ASP A 640 0.86 -18.33 -6.38
C ASP A 640 0.08 -18.41 -5.05
N THR A 641 0.32 -19.46 -4.26
CA THR A 641 -0.28 -19.59 -2.94
C THR A 641 0.15 -18.44 -2.01
N ALA A 642 1.42 -18.01 -2.06
CA ALA A 642 1.91 -16.90 -1.24
C ALA A 642 1.24 -15.57 -1.59
N ASP A 643 1.04 -15.27 -2.89
CA ASP A 643 0.30 -14.09 -3.37
C ASP A 643 -1.15 -14.09 -2.85
N GLN A 644 -1.81 -15.25 -2.91
CA GLN A 644 -3.21 -15.40 -2.46
C GLN A 644 -3.39 -15.14 -0.98
N ILE A 645 -2.45 -15.60 -0.12
CA ILE A 645 -2.61 -15.50 1.34
C ILE A 645 -1.95 -14.26 1.94
N PHE A 646 -0.99 -13.62 1.25
CA PHE A 646 -0.37 -12.40 1.77
C PHE A 646 -1.25 -11.19 1.50
N GLN A 647 -2.30 -11.07 2.27
CA GLN A 647 -3.21 -9.93 2.25
C GLN A 647 -3.05 -9.14 3.54
N LEU A 648 -2.73 -7.85 3.44
CA LEU A 648 -2.59 -6.97 4.61
C LEU A 648 -3.94 -6.51 5.15
N ILE A 649 -4.93 -6.45 4.26
CA ILE A 649 -6.32 -6.16 4.62
C ILE A 649 -7.13 -7.42 4.32
N ASP A 650 -7.80 -7.95 5.34
CA ASP A 650 -8.73 -9.05 5.16
C ASP A 650 -9.95 -8.58 4.34
N ASN A 651 -9.89 -8.74 3.02
CA ASN A 651 -10.99 -8.41 2.10
C ASN A 651 -12.15 -9.42 2.23
N LYS A 652 -12.72 -9.54 3.43
CA LYS A 652 -13.91 -10.38 3.68
C LYS A 652 -15.21 -9.60 3.51
N GLY A 653 -15.14 -8.37 2.98
CA GLY A 653 -16.29 -7.50 2.79
C GLY A 653 -16.83 -7.54 1.36
N TYR A 654 -18.14 -7.37 1.25
CA TYR A 654 -18.82 -7.20 -0.03
C TYR A 654 -19.14 -5.72 -0.25
N SER A 655 -18.70 -5.18 -1.37
CA SER A 655 -18.95 -3.79 -1.74
C SER A 655 -20.40 -3.62 -2.18
N VAL A 656 -21.13 -2.76 -1.50
CA VAL A 656 -22.52 -2.40 -1.84
C VAL A 656 -22.58 -0.91 -2.18
N VAL A 657 -23.06 -0.58 -3.36
CA VAL A 657 -23.22 0.81 -3.83
C VAL A 657 -24.41 1.46 -3.13
N MET A 658 -24.14 2.60 -2.49
CA MET A 658 -25.13 3.40 -1.78
C MET A 658 -25.81 4.41 -2.71
N PRO A 659 -27.12 4.68 -2.55
CA PRO A 659 -27.84 5.69 -3.32
C PRO A 659 -27.52 7.10 -2.79
N TYR A 660 -26.34 7.60 -3.14
CA TYR A 660 -25.84 8.91 -2.69
C TYR A 660 -25.33 9.75 -3.86
N ASN A 661 -25.85 10.97 -4.01
CA ASN A 661 -25.45 11.93 -5.06
C ASN A 661 -25.48 11.31 -6.48
N GLU A 662 -24.35 11.36 -7.19
CA GLU A 662 -24.19 10.90 -8.57
C GLU A 662 -24.38 9.38 -8.75
N SER A 663 -24.32 8.60 -7.67
CA SER A 663 -24.42 7.13 -7.78
C SER A 663 -25.73 6.67 -8.43
N ILE A 664 -26.82 7.43 -8.25
CA ILE A 664 -28.14 7.15 -8.82
C ILE A 664 -28.09 7.23 -10.35
N GLU A 665 -27.42 8.25 -10.88
CA GLU A 665 -27.25 8.43 -12.33
C GLU A 665 -26.26 7.41 -12.91
N LEU A 666 -25.16 7.14 -12.21
CA LEU A 666 -24.17 6.12 -12.61
C LEU A 666 -24.81 4.71 -12.64
N ARG A 667 -25.72 4.41 -11.72
CA ARG A 667 -26.50 3.18 -11.72
C ARG A 667 -27.36 3.06 -13.00
N LYS A 668 -28.10 4.11 -13.37
CA LYS A 668 -28.91 4.11 -14.61
C LYS A 668 -28.07 3.87 -15.86
N ARG A 669 -26.87 4.47 -15.95
CA ARG A 669 -25.95 4.23 -17.06
C ARG A 669 -25.49 2.77 -17.11
N LEU A 670 -25.23 2.16 -15.96
CA LEU A 670 -24.88 0.73 -15.87
C LEU A 670 -26.06 -0.15 -16.34
N GLU A 671 -27.30 0.16 -15.92
CA GLU A 671 -28.53 -0.55 -16.33
C GLU A 671 -28.81 -0.41 -17.84
N GLN A 672 -28.39 0.70 -18.46
CA GLN A 672 -28.46 0.92 -19.91
C GLN A 672 -27.37 0.19 -20.70
N GLY A 673 -26.50 -0.59 -20.03
CA GLY A 673 -25.48 -1.42 -20.66
C GLY A 673 -24.12 -0.75 -20.84
N GLU A 674 -23.84 0.38 -20.20
CA GLU A 674 -22.53 0.99 -20.19
C GLU A 674 -21.58 0.19 -19.24
N LEU A 675 -20.86 -0.79 -19.81
CA LEU A 675 -19.96 -1.67 -19.09
C LEU A 675 -18.49 -1.28 -19.35
N ASN A 676 -18.00 -0.23 -18.70
CA ASN A 676 -16.62 0.18 -18.83
C ASN A 676 -15.92 0.36 -17.46
N ALA A 677 -14.60 0.22 -17.46
CA ALA A 677 -13.79 0.29 -16.24
C ALA A 677 -13.91 1.65 -15.51
N THR A 678 -14.15 2.72 -16.25
CA THR A 678 -14.30 4.08 -15.69
C THR A 678 -15.59 4.18 -14.85
N LEU A 679 -16.70 3.65 -15.35
CA LEU A 679 -17.98 3.62 -14.63
C LEU A 679 -17.89 2.79 -13.34
N PHE A 680 -17.28 1.59 -13.43
CA PHE A 680 -17.06 0.75 -12.24
C PHE A 680 -16.19 1.44 -11.19
N ARG A 681 -15.11 2.12 -11.61
CA ARG A 681 -14.26 2.90 -10.68
C ARG A 681 -15.03 4.06 -10.04
N LYS A 682 -15.87 4.79 -10.78
CA LYS A 682 -16.71 5.86 -10.23
C LYS A 682 -17.66 5.31 -9.18
N LEU A 683 -18.34 4.19 -9.47
CA LEU A 683 -19.25 3.53 -8.54
C LEU A 683 -18.58 3.08 -7.24
N ASN A 684 -17.30 2.68 -7.28
CA ASN A 684 -16.56 2.27 -6.07
C ASN A 684 -16.51 3.37 -4.99
N ARG A 685 -16.53 4.65 -5.33
CA ARG A 685 -16.56 5.75 -4.35
C ARG A 685 -17.84 5.79 -3.52
N PHE A 686 -18.90 5.21 -4.03
CA PHE A 686 -20.21 5.16 -3.39
C PHE A 686 -20.47 3.85 -2.65
N THR A 687 -19.44 2.99 -2.48
CA THR A 687 -19.59 1.70 -1.82
C THR A 687 -19.40 1.78 -0.31
N VAL A 688 -20.15 0.95 0.41
CA VAL A 688 -19.97 0.57 1.81
C VAL A 688 -19.67 -0.93 1.85
N GLN A 689 -18.71 -1.32 2.70
CA GLN A 689 -18.34 -2.72 2.86
C GLN A 689 -19.24 -3.39 3.90
N LEU A 690 -19.92 -4.48 3.49
CA LEU A 690 -20.71 -5.34 4.36
C LEU A 690 -20.01 -6.68 4.59
N THR A 691 -20.25 -7.29 5.76
CA THR A 691 -19.83 -8.69 5.99
C THR A 691 -20.66 -9.63 5.12
N GLU A 692 -20.19 -10.86 4.92
CA GLU A 692 -20.99 -11.89 4.24
C GLU A 692 -22.33 -12.14 4.94
N ARG A 693 -22.33 -12.11 6.28
CA ARG A 693 -23.54 -12.22 7.08
C ARG A 693 -24.52 -11.08 6.81
N ASP A 694 -24.03 -9.84 6.86
CA ASP A 694 -24.87 -8.66 6.65
C ASP A 694 -25.40 -8.64 5.22
N LEU A 695 -24.56 -8.96 4.22
CA LEU A 695 -24.97 -9.07 2.83
C LEU A 695 -26.11 -10.09 2.65
N LYS A 696 -26.00 -11.28 3.24
CA LYS A 696 -27.05 -12.30 3.18
C LYS A 696 -28.36 -11.82 3.79
N VAL A 697 -28.29 -11.11 4.91
CA VAL A 697 -29.48 -10.52 5.55
C VAL A 697 -30.13 -9.45 4.66
N PHE A 698 -29.33 -8.54 4.09
CA PHE A 698 -29.85 -7.49 3.21
C PHE A 698 -30.44 -8.05 1.90
N LEU A 699 -29.81 -9.10 1.33
CA LEU A 699 -30.34 -9.80 0.16
C LEU A 699 -31.67 -10.50 0.47
N SER A 700 -31.75 -11.24 1.60
CA SER A 700 -32.97 -11.95 2.00
C SER A 700 -34.13 -11.00 2.34
N ALA A 701 -33.81 -9.78 2.81
CA ALA A 701 -34.77 -8.73 3.07
C ALA A 701 -35.19 -7.93 1.81
N GLY A 702 -34.62 -8.25 0.64
CA GLY A 702 -34.88 -7.53 -0.61
C GLY A 702 -34.38 -6.08 -0.61
N MET A 703 -33.40 -5.75 0.22
CA MET A 703 -32.86 -4.37 0.32
C MET A 703 -31.68 -4.11 -0.62
N ILE A 704 -31.09 -5.16 -1.14
CA ILE A 704 -29.93 -5.12 -2.05
C ILE A 704 -30.26 -5.97 -3.27
N GLU A 705 -29.88 -5.48 -4.45
CA GLU A 705 -29.96 -6.24 -5.70
C GLU A 705 -28.60 -6.32 -6.40
N PRO A 706 -28.27 -7.43 -7.06
CA PRO A 706 -27.10 -7.55 -7.91
C PRO A 706 -27.39 -7.01 -9.31
N ILE A 707 -26.52 -6.12 -9.82
CA ILE A 707 -26.57 -5.60 -11.19
C ILE A 707 -25.15 -5.68 -11.77
N HIS A 708 -24.97 -6.42 -12.86
CA HIS A 708 -23.68 -6.59 -13.55
C HIS A 708 -22.47 -6.88 -12.63
N GLY A 709 -22.69 -7.72 -11.60
CA GLY A 709 -21.65 -8.12 -10.66
C GLY A 709 -21.38 -7.16 -9.50
N LEU A 710 -22.10 -6.05 -9.41
CA LEU A 710 -22.12 -5.14 -8.26
C LEU A 710 -23.42 -5.30 -7.47
N TYR A 711 -23.33 -5.04 -6.16
CA TYR A 711 -24.50 -4.96 -5.29
C TYR A 711 -24.94 -3.51 -5.11
N PHE A 712 -26.25 -3.26 -5.17
CA PHE A 712 -26.84 -1.92 -5.00
C PHE A 712 -27.86 -1.92 -3.87
N LEU A 713 -27.79 -0.93 -2.99
CA LEU A 713 -28.84 -0.68 -2.02
C LEU A 713 -30.04 -0.08 -2.74
N ILE A 714 -31.21 -0.72 -2.63
CA ILE A 714 -32.44 -0.34 -3.35
C ILE A 714 -33.17 0.79 -2.61
N ASP A 715 -33.36 0.60 -1.29
CA ASP A 715 -34.09 1.55 -0.46
C ASP A 715 -33.21 2.72 -0.03
N SER A 716 -33.41 3.88 -0.66
CA SER A 716 -32.69 5.10 -0.31
C SER A 716 -32.96 5.59 1.12
N ALA A 717 -34.09 5.19 1.74
CA ALA A 717 -34.37 5.53 3.13
C ALA A 717 -33.44 4.88 4.14
N GLN A 718 -32.71 3.83 3.74
CA GLN A 718 -31.69 3.17 4.55
C GLN A 718 -30.33 3.87 4.51
N TYR A 719 -30.15 4.87 3.65
CA TYR A 719 -28.91 5.66 3.61
C TYR A 719 -29.18 7.11 4.01
N ASP A 720 -28.67 7.51 5.14
CA ASP A 720 -28.92 8.81 5.78
C ASP A 720 -27.79 9.80 5.52
N GLU A 721 -28.12 11.07 5.29
CA GLU A 721 -27.13 12.14 5.01
C GLU A 721 -26.23 12.49 6.20
N LYS A 722 -26.57 12.08 7.45
CA LYS A 722 -25.76 12.37 8.65
C LYS A 722 -24.91 11.18 9.08
N VAL A 723 -25.42 9.95 8.95
CA VAL A 723 -24.79 8.76 9.50
C VAL A 723 -24.39 7.72 8.45
N GLY A 724 -24.80 7.89 7.20
CA GLY A 724 -24.58 6.91 6.14
C GLY A 724 -25.59 5.76 6.22
N LEU A 725 -25.16 4.51 5.96
CA LEU A 725 -26.02 3.34 6.05
C LEU A 725 -26.56 3.19 7.48
N LYS A 726 -27.88 3.22 7.64
CA LYS A 726 -28.51 3.22 8.96
C LYS A 726 -28.18 1.96 9.75
N TRP A 727 -27.83 2.18 11.01
CA TRP A 727 -27.62 1.10 11.96
C TRP A 727 -28.97 0.51 12.38
N ASN A 728 -29.09 -0.82 12.21
CA ASN A 728 -30.21 -1.54 12.81
C ASN A 728 -29.64 -2.69 13.66
N ASN A 729 -29.96 -2.72 14.95
CA ASN A 729 -29.42 -3.65 15.94
C ASN A 729 -29.54 -5.13 15.58
N HIS A 730 -30.43 -5.49 14.63
CA HIS A 730 -30.65 -6.86 14.20
C HIS A 730 -29.70 -7.33 13.08
N TRP A 731 -28.98 -6.41 12.38
CA TRP A 731 -28.38 -6.73 11.08
C TRP A 731 -26.86 -6.62 11.01
N MET A 732 -26.23 -5.91 11.94
CA MET A 732 -24.78 -5.65 11.80
C MET A 732 -23.94 -6.29 12.89
N ASN A 733 -22.91 -7.00 12.46
CA ASN A 733 -21.93 -7.60 13.35
C ASN A 733 -20.95 -6.53 13.89
N GLU A 734 -20.62 -6.61 15.17
CA GLU A 734 -19.75 -5.67 15.87
C GLU A 734 -18.28 -5.76 15.44
N THR A 735 -17.92 -6.79 14.69
CA THR A 735 -16.53 -7.27 14.51
C THR A 735 -15.81 -6.76 13.25
N LEU A 736 -16.42 -5.97 12.37
CA LEU A 736 -15.69 -5.35 11.26
C LEU A 736 -15.14 -4.00 11.66
N ILE A 737 -13.98 -4.07 12.28
CA ILE A 737 -13.10 -2.95 12.52
C ILE A 737 -11.80 -3.26 11.79
N VAL A 738 -11.53 -2.57 10.72
CA VAL A 738 -10.18 -2.21 10.26
C VAL A 738 -10.27 -0.92 9.49
#